data_0d46da807bdad7f1889518cfbce7a43d
#
_entry.id   0d46da807bdad7f1889518cfbce7a43d
#
_cell.length_a   1.000
_cell.length_b   1.000
_cell.length_c   1.000
_cell.angle_alpha   90.00
_cell.angle_beta   90.00
_cell.angle_gamma   90.00
#
_symmetry.space_group_name_H-M   'P 1'
#
loop_
_entity.id
_entity.type
_entity.pdbx_description
1 polymer ?
#
loop_
_entity_poly.entity_id
_entity_poly.type
_entity_poly.pdbx_seq_one_letter_code
_entity_poly.pdbx_strand_id
1 'polypeptide(L)'
;MSNELPKAYDPKEVEDKIYKLWEESGFFTPENLPGKRKEIFSVALPPPNATGTLHLGHALEYSLQDTVVRYHRMKGEKVLWLPGTDHAAIATNTKVEKILIKEEGKNRHDIGRDAFVKKVEDFVANSRNIMQKQIRQIGASLDWSREAFTFDEQRNLGVRTAFKRMYDAGLIYRGYRVVNWDPKGQTTVSDDEVKHKPEKGTLYTFRYSSDFPIEIATTRPETKVGDTAVAVHPDDKRYQKYIGKEYDIQFVGKKLNLKIISDDSVDPEFGTGAVGVTPAHSITDAEIAQRHNLPMINVINEYARMAEEAGPLVAGKKTKEAREIIVSWLKEQKLLSKEDTIELNISVAERSGGTIEPLPKLQWFVAVNKEFDIKKSSIIGIEAGSATTLKEIMRKSVASGQVTIMPEREEKKYFHWIDNLRDWNISRQLWYGHRIPVWYKGDKILCDIEAPGEEGWEQDPDTLDTWFSSALWTFSTLGWPDEKAPDLKTYHPTSFIDPGYEILFFWVARMILMSGFLLGEVPFKIAYIHGMLRNAQGQKFSKSLDNGIDPIDIINQYGADALRMSVLVGVGPGNDCNFDLNKVRGYKHFGNKLWNIARFVLMSVPEDIIDIMKSPLSPQDQKLLEELRTFVEEITEDMDRFRFYLAAEKIYHYVWHTFADKIIEESKVNLTSEDSTAKASAQRMLMETLTTSLKLLHPFMPFITEEIYSKLPIKSRKLLMIENWPA
;
A
#
# COMPACT_ATOMS: atom_id res chain seq x y z
N MET A 1 -15.86 17.30 -44.57
CA MET A 1 -14.62 16.50 -44.35
C MET A 1 -15.08 15.06 -44.26
N SER A 2 -14.51 14.16 -45.06
CA SER A 2 -14.93 12.74 -45.01
C SER A 2 -14.73 12.17 -43.61
N ASN A 3 -15.79 11.58 -43.04
CA ASN A 3 -15.75 10.87 -41.75
C ASN A 3 -14.98 9.53 -41.85
N GLU A 4 -14.11 9.38 -42.84
CA GLU A 4 -13.40 8.13 -43.08
C GLU A 4 -12.24 7.97 -42.09
N LEU A 5 -12.36 6.92 -41.25
CA LEU A 5 -11.30 6.53 -40.30
C LEU A 5 -10.06 6.02 -41.08
N PRO A 6 -8.84 6.35 -40.63
CA PRO A 6 -7.61 5.76 -41.18
C PRO A 6 -7.64 4.23 -41.18
N LYS A 7 -6.79 3.59 -42.02
CA LYS A 7 -6.75 2.10 -42.12
C LYS A 7 -6.36 1.40 -40.80
N ALA A 8 -5.57 2.05 -39.96
CA ALA A 8 -5.12 1.52 -38.68
C ALA A 8 -5.22 2.59 -37.60
N TYR A 9 -5.44 2.17 -36.38
CA TYR A 9 -5.38 3.00 -35.19
C TYR A 9 -3.92 3.24 -34.78
N ASP A 10 -3.54 4.50 -34.61
CA ASP A 10 -2.24 4.85 -34.02
C ASP A 10 -2.44 5.55 -32.66
N PRO A 11 -2.13 4.88 -31.55
CA PRO A 11 -2.27 5.46 -30.21
C PRO A 11 -1.51 6.78 -30.03
N LYS A 12 -0.33 6.92 -30.65
CA LYS A 12 0.54 8.11 -30.50
C LYS A 12 -0.08 9.39 -31.04
N GLU A 13 -0.94 9.26 -32.05
CA GLU A 13 -1.63 10.41 -32.62
C GLU A 13 -2.90 10.78 -31.87
N VAL A 14 -3.40 9.88 -31.02
CA VAL A 14 -4.73 9.98 -30.39
C VAL A 14 -4.64 10.24 -28.89
N GLU A 15 -3.82 9.50 -28.15
CA GLU A 15 -3.88 9.45 -26.68
C GLU A 15 -3.63 10.81 -26.02
N ASP A 16 -2.60 11.54 -26.41
CA ASP A 16 -2.30 12.88 -25.86
C ASP A 16 -3.44 13.88 -26.15
N LYS A 17 -4.00 13.84 -27.35
CA LYS A 17 -5.12 14.71 -27.76
C LYS A 17 -6.37 14.43 -26.92
N ILE A 18 -6.71 13.15 -26.75
CA ILE A 18 -7.90 12.74 -26.00
C ILE A 18 -7.73 13.08 -24.52
N TYR A 19 -6.56 12.81 -23.92
CA TYR A 19 -6.33 13.17 -22.52
C TYR A 19 -6.47 14.67 -22.29
N LYS A 20 -5.88 15.48 -23.14
CA LYS A 20 -6.01 16.94 -23.11
C LYS A 20 -7.47 17.39 -23.23
N LEU A 21 -8.23 16.78 -24.15
CA LEU A 21 -9.66 17.06 -24.31
C LEU A 21 -10.46 16.75 -23.03
N TRP A 22 -10.17 15.63 -22.35
CA TRP A 22 -10.82 15.30 -21.09
C TRP A 22 -10.45 16.29 -19.99
N GLU A 23 -9.17 16.63 -19.83
CA GLU A 23 -8.70 17.57 -18.81
C GLU A 23 -9.31 18.97 -19.04
N GLU A 24 -9.30 19.47 -20.27
CA GLU A 24 -9.90 20.77 -20.64
C GLU A 24 -11.43 20.79 -20.52
N SER A 25 -12.11 19.66 -20.62
CA SER A 25 -13.55 19.58 -20.39
C SER A 25 -13.96 19.87 -18.94
N GLY A 26 -13.04 19.71 -17.99
CA GLY A 26 -13.29 19.86 -16.57
C GLY A 26 -14.11 18.71 -15.94
N PHE A 27 -14.46 17.65 -16.67
CA PHE A 27 -15.33 16.58 -16.18
C PHE A 27 -14.66 15.57 -15.25
N PHE A 28 -13.37 15.74 -14.97
CA PHE A 28 -12.72 15.02 -13.87
C PHE A 28 -13.17 15.53 -12.51
N THR A 29 -13.58 16.80 -12.44
CA THR A 29 -14.11 17.46 -11.25
C THR A 29 -15.61 17.16 -11.11
N PRO A 30 -16.06 16.57 -10.00
CA PRO A 30 -17.43 16.10 -9.83
C PRO A 30 -18.50 17.21 -9.93
N GLU A 31 -18.17 18.45 -9.59
CA GLU A 31 -19.05 19.62 -9.65
C GLU A 31 -19.38 20.04 -11.10
N ASN A 32 -18.52 19.70 -12.04
CA ASN A 32 -18.67 20.04 -13.46
C ASN A 32 -19.44 18.98 -14.25
N LEU A 33 -19.74 17.82 -13.65
CA LEU A 33 -20.47 16.74 -14.31
C LEU A 33 -21.91 17.17 -14.63
N PRO A 34 -22.42 16.88 -15.85
CA PRO A 34 -23.74 17.33 -16.28
C PRO A 34 -24.87 16.57 -15.56
N GLY A 35 -26.02 17.25 -15.46
CA GLY A 35 -27.24 16.68 -14.88
C GLY A 35 -27.30 16.72 -13.36
N LYS A 36 -28.41 16.21 -12.81
CA LYS A 36 -28.58 16.08 -11.34
C LYS A 36 -28.06 14.72 -10.90
N ARG A 37 -26.90 14.71 -10.30
CA ARG A 37 -26.25 13.50 -9.76
C ARG A 37 -26.46 13.45 -8.25
N LYS A 38 -27.30 12.54 -7.77
CA LYS A 38 -27.66 12.43 -6.35
C LYS A 38 -26.73 11.46 -5.61
N GLU A 39 -26.43 10.34 -6.25
CA GLU A 39 -25.57 9.31 -5.68
C GLU A 39 -24.11 9.75 -5.78
N ILE A 40 -23.35 9.47 -4.72
CA ILE A 40 -21.96 9.87 -4.58
C ILE A 40 -21.10 8.62 -4.59
N PHE A 41 -20.05 8.65 -5.40
CA PHE A 41 -19.00 7.65 -5.39
C PHE A 41 -17.62 8.32 -5.29
N SER A 42 -16.85 7.95 -4.30
CA SER A 42 -15.53 8.53 -4.09
C SER A 42 -14.45 7.46 -3.98
N VAL A 43 -13.29 7.73 -4.56
CA VAL A 43 -12.11 6.88 -4.54
C VAL A 43 -10.94 7.67 -3.99
N ALA A 44 -10.27 7.15 -2.98
CA ALA A 44 -9.00 7.67 -2.50
C ALA A 44 -7.87 6.82 -3.07
N LEU A 45 -7.04 7.43 -3.93
CA LEU A 45 -5.87 6.77 -4.49
C LEU A 45 -4.88 6.41 -3.38
N PRO A 46 -4.34 5.17 -3.29
CA PRO A 46 -3.14 4.92 -2.51
C PRO A 46 -1.99 5.79 -3.04
N PRO A 47 -1.51 6.78 -2.28
CA PRO A 47 -0.59 7.76 -2.82
C PRO A 47 0.79 7.11 -3.09
N PRO A 48 1.31 7.12 -4.34
CA PRO A 48 2.60 6.52 -4.64
C PRO A 48 3.72 7.29 -3.94
N ASN A 49 4.72 6.55 -3.47
CA ASN A 49 5.92 7.09 -2.84
C ASN A 49 6.71 7.96 -3.81
N ALA A 50 7.00 9.22 -3.46
CA ALA A 50 7.76 10.17 -4.27
C ALA A 50 9.25 9.80 -4.36
N THR A 51 9.56 8.56 -4.76
CA THR A 51 10.92 7.96 -4.81
C THR A 51 11.44 7.69 -6.23
N GLY A 52 10.83 8.31 -7.24
CA GLY A 52 11.22 8.23 -8.65
C GLY A 52 10.03 7.97 -9.57
N THR A 53 10.19 7.11 -10.57
CA THR A 53 9.16 6.78 -11.57
C THR A 53 8.16 5.74 -11.07
N LEU A 54 6.98 5.69 -11.69
CA LEU A 54 6.02 4.60 -11.51
C LEU A 54 6.56 3.29 -12.12
N HIS A 55 5.97 2.17 -11.74
CA HIS A 55 6.23 0.84 -12.29
C HIS A 55 4.91 0.16 -12.68
N LEU A 56 4.97 -1.02 -13.31
CA LEU A 56 3.79 -1.74 -13.80
C LEU A 56 2.73 -2.03 -12.72
N GLY A 57 3.13 -2.20 -11.46
CA GLY A 57 2.17 -2.36 -10.35
C GLY A 57 1.26 -1.14 -10.21
N HIS A 58 1.80 0.06 -10.34
CA HIS A 58 0.99 1.29 -10.36
C HIS A 58 0.09 1.35 -11.60
N ALA A 59 0.55 0.86 -12.77
CA ALA A 59 -0.29 0.82 -13.96
C ALA A 59 -1.53 -0.08 -13.77
N LEU A 60 -1.40 -1.21 -13.06
CA LEU A 60 -2.54 -2.03 -12.65
C LEU A 60 -3.49 -1.24 -11.75
N GLU A 61 -2.96 -0.65 -10.68
CA GLU A 61 -3.71 0.12 -9.69
C GLU A 61 -4.50 1.27 -10.33
N TYR A 62 -3.82 2.12 -11.14
CA TYR A 62 -4.49 3.22 -11.85
C TYR A 62 -5.53 2.73 -12.86
N SER A 63 -5.25 1.65 -13.59
CA SER A 63 -6.18 1.10 -14.56
C SER A 63 -7.44 0.55 -13.91
N LEU A 64 -7.30 -0.11 -12.76
CA LEU A 64 -8.41 -0.67 -12.01
C LEU A 64 -9.29 0.43 -11.42
N GLN A 65 -8.69 1.39 -10.73
CA GLN A 65 -9.44 2.51 -10.14
C GLN A 65 -10.11 3.37 -11.20
N ASP A 66 -9.44 3.66 -12.33
CA ASP A 66 -10.05 4.42 -13.42
C ASP A 66 -11.23 3.68 -14.06
N THR A 67 -11.16 2.35 -14.14
CA THR A 67 -12.28 1.51 -14.61
C THR A 67 -13.51 1.70 -13.72
N VAL A 68 -13.33 1.64 -12.41
CA VAL A 68 -14.41 1.88 -11.43
C VAL A 68 -14.95 3.29 -11.55
N VAL A 69 -14.07 4.29 -11.59
CA VAL A 69 -14.42 5.71 -11.68
C VAL A 69 -15.21 6.02 -12.95
N ARG A 70 -14.78 5.53 -14.12
CA ARG A 70 -15.50 5.74 -15.38
C ARG A 70 -16.84 5.06 -15.39
N TYR A 71 -16.93 3.84 -14.88
CA TYR A 71 -18.19 3.12 -14.75
C TYR A 71 -19.21 3.89 -13.92
N HIS A 72 -18.87 4.29 -12.69
CA HIS A 72 -19.76 5.04 -11.82
C HIS A 72 -20.13 6.43 -12.38
N ARG A 73 -19.18 7.07 -13.09
CA ARG A 73 -19.44 8.34 -13.79
C ARG A 73 -20.48 8.15 -14.90
N MET A 74 -20.40 7.06 -15.66
CA MET A 74 -21.38 6.71 -16.70
C MET A 74 -22.73 6.25 -16.10
N LYS A 75 -22.75 5.68 -14.90
CA LYS A 75 -24.01 5.41 -14.15
C LYS A 75 -24.75 6.68 -13.73
N GLY A 76 -24.14 7.84 -13.89
CA GLY A 76 -24.74 9.12 -13.51
C GLY A 76 -24.50 9.52 -12.06
N GLU A 77 -23.53 8.90 -11.38
CA GLU A 77 -23.16 9.26 -10.02
C GLU A 77 -22.20 10.47 -9.98
N LYS A 78 -22.20 11.20 -8.87
CA LYS A 78 -21.23 12.28 -8.59
C LYS A 78 -19.91 11.65 -8.13
N VAL A 79 -18.96 11.54 -9.05
CA VAL A 79 -17.74 10.75 -8.83
C VAL A 79 -16.54 11.64 -8.54
N LEU A 80 -15.90 11.41 -7.39
CA LEU A 80 -14.62 12.02 -7.03
C LEU A 80 -13.52 10.97 -7.00
N TRP A 81 -12.43 11.21 -7.71
CA TRP A 81 -11.18 10.44 -7.59
C TRP A 81 -10.03 11.38 -7.25
N LEU A 82 -9.54 11.26 -6.00
CA LEU A 82 -8.53 12.14 -5.42
C LEU A 82 -7.11 11.71 -5.85
N PRO A 83 -6.34 12.57 -6.53
CA PRO A 83 -4.93 12.34 -6.81
C PRO A 83 -4.05 12.72 -5.62
N GLY A 84 -2.86 12.08 -5.54
CA GLY A 84 -1.86 12.52 -4.60
C GLY A 84 -0.59 11.68 -4.61
N THR A 85 0.36 12.07 -3.76
CA THR A 85 1.66 11.42 -3.59
C THR A 85 2.06 11.35 -2.11
N ASP A 86 2.84 10.33 -1.74
CA ASP A 86 3.38 10.18 -0.39
C ASP A 86 4.85 10.64 -0.35
N HIS A 87 5.21 11.38 0.71
CA HIS A 87 6.59 11.78 0.99
C HIS A 87 7.49 10.61 1.37
N ALA A 88 6.90 9.51 1.86
CA ALA A 88 7.53 8.21 2.11
C ALA A 88 8.83 8.29 2.93
N ALA A 89 8.77 8.94 4.07
CA ALA A 89 9.89 9.31 4.94
C ALA A 89 11.14 8.40 4.84
N ILE A 90 11.09 7.15 5.33
CA ILE A 90 12.24 6.23 5.32
C ILE A 90 12.72 5.95 3.88
N ALA A 91 11.79 5.67 2.97
CA ALA A 91 12.15 5.26 1.60
C ALA A 91 12.86 6.41 0.87
N THR A 92 12.39 7.64 1.02
CA THR A 92 12.92 8.82 0.36
C THR A 92 14.27 9.22 0.95
N ASN A 93 14.40 9.28 2.29
CA ASN A 93 15.68 9.53 2.95
C ASN A 93 16.73 8.50 2.50
N THR A 94 16.42 7.20 2.55
CA THR A 94 17.32 6.11 2.14
C THR A 94 17.70 6.22 0.67
N LYS A 95 16.76 6.59 -0.22
CA LYS A 95 17.02 6.72 -1.65
C LYS A 95 17.99 7.87 -1.95
N VAL A 96 17.76 9.05 -1.37
CA VAL A 96 18.59 10.22 -1.58
C VAL A 96 19.97 10.02 -0.97
N GLU A 97 20.08 9.41 0.21
CA GLU A 97 21.37 9.08 0.82
C GLU A 97 22.18 8.11 -0.05
N LYS A 98 21.55 7.08 -0.65
CA LYS A 98 22.22 6.19 -1.61
C LYS A 98 22.73 6.93 -2.84
N ILE A 99 21.96 7.91 -3.36
CA ILE A 99 22.38 8.77 -4.47
C ILE A 99 23.59 9.61 -4.05
N LEU A 100 23.53 10.26 -2.89
CA LEU A 100 24.60 11.09 -2.34
C LEU A 100 25.92 10.29 -2.17
N ILE A 101 25.82 9.08 -1.61
CA ILE A 101 26.99 8.20 -1.45
C ILE A 101 27.59 7.81 -2.82
N LYS A 102 26.72 7.49 -3.79
CA LYS A 102 27.16 7.06 -5.13
C LYS A 102 27.80 8.20 -5.92
N GLU A 103 27.26 9.41 -5.84
CA GLU A 103 27.68 10.55 -6.67
C GLU A 103 28.78 11.38 -6.03
N GLU A 104 28.74 11.57 -4.70
CA GLU A 104 29.65 12.46 -3.98
C GLU A 104 30.57 11.72 -3.00
N GLY A 105 30.35 10.42 -2.73
CA GLY A 105 31.11 9.66 -1.73
C GLY A 105 30.84 10.10 -0.28
N LYS A 106 29.75 10.85 -0.05
CA LYS A 106 29.38 11.42 1.25
C LYS A 106 28.07 10.82 1.75
N ASN A 107 27.88 10.83 3.08
CA ASN A 107 26.61 10.51 3.71
C ASN A 107 25.90 11.80 4.22
N ARG A 108 24.70 11.67 4.76
CA ARG A 108 23.94 12.82 5.28
C ARG A 108 24.67 13.61 6.38
N HIS A 109 25.43 12.94 7.24
CA HIS A 109 26.17 13.58 8.34
C HIS A 109 27.33 14.43 7.84
N ASP A 110 27.91 14.09 6.69
CA ASP A 110 29.02 14.85 6.09
C ASP A 110 28.56 16.20 5.53
N ILE A 111 27.30 16.33 5.10
CA ILE A 111 26.76 17.56 4.49
C ILE A 111 25.85 18.37 5.43
N GLY A 112 25.40 17.76 6.54
CA GLY A 112 24.50 18.39 7.51
C GLY A 112 23.03 18.35 7.12
N ARG A 113 22.16 18.60 8.14
CA ARG A 113 20.70 18.42 8.02
C ARG A 113 20.07 19.26 6.91
N ASP A 114 20.33 20.57 6.92
CA ASP A 114 19.64 21.51 6.00
C ASP A 114 19.98 21.20 4.54
N ALA A 115 21.27 20.94 4.25
CA ALA A 115 21.71 20.59 2.89
C ALA A 115 21.13 19.24 2.45
N PHE A 116 21.03 18.27 3.34
CA PHE A 116 20.41 16.98 3.03
C PHE A 116 18.91 17.11 2.78
N VAL A 117 18.17 17.79 3.66
CA VAL A 117 16.72 18.02 3.51
C VAL A 117 16.42 18.72 2.20
N LYS A 118 17.20 19.75 1.83
CA LYS A 118 17.06 20.44 0.54
C LYS A 118 17.22 19.49 -0.66
N LYS A 119 18.22 18.58 -0.62
CA LYS A 119 18.40 17.57 -1.68
C LYS A 119 17.20 16.62 -1.75
N VAL A 120 16.61 16.26 -0.60
CA VAL A 120 15.42 15.41 -0.56
C VAL A 120 14.21 16.13 -1.14
N GLU A 121 13.97 17.39 -0.80
CA GLU A 121 12.88 18.20 -1.35
C GLU A 121 12.97 18.34 -2.87
N ASP A 122 14.15 18.64 -3.39
CA ASP A 122 14.39 18.77 -4.84
C ASP A 122 14.14 17.42 -5.56
N PHE A 123 14.60 16.32 -4.98
CA PHE A 123 14.35 14.98 -5.50
C PHE A 123 12.86 14.62 -5.50
N VAL A 124 12.13 14.92 -4.43
CA VAL A 124 10.70 14.68 -4.29
C VAL A 124 9.91 15.50 -5.30
N ALA A 125 10.22 16.79 -5.43
CA ALA A 125 9.55 17.66 -6.40
C ALA A 125 9.70 17.15 -7.84
N ASN A 126 10.90 16.73 -8.22
CA ASN A 126 11.15 16.14 -9.53
C ASN A 126 10.40 14.81 -9.72
N SER A 127 10.42 13.94 -8.71
CA SER A 127 9.71 12.64 -8.74
C SER A 127 8.21 12.82 -8.93
N ARG A 128 7.58 13.74 -8.19
CA ARG A 128 6.15 14.08 -8.33
C ARG A 128 5.80 14.54 -9.74
N ASN A 129 6.59 15.44 -10.31
CA ASN A 129 6.38 15.93 -11.67
C ASN A 129 6.44 14.80 -12.73
N ILE A 130 7.38 13.85 -12.57
CA ILE A 130 7.47 12.69 -13.47
C ILE A 130 6.25 11.79 -13.30
N MET A 131 5.89 11.47 -12.09
CA MET A 131 4.73 10.59 -11.79
C MET A 131 3.43 11.16 -12.34
N GLN A 132 3.17 12.45 -12.14
CA GLN A 132 1.96 13.11 -12.67
C GLN A 132 1.85 13.01 -14.20
N LYS A 133 2.99 13.10 -14.93
CA LYS A 133 3.02 12.89 -16.37
C LYS A 133 2.72 11.43 -16.73
N GLN A 134 3.34 10.48 -16.03
CA GLN A 134 3.11 9.06 -16.25
C GLN A 134 1.65 8.66 -15.99
N ILE A 135 1.02 9.21 -14.94
CA ILE A 135 -0.39 8.97 -14.60
C ILE A 135 -1.32 9.45 -15.74
N ARG A 136 -1.03 10.63 -16.29
CA ARG A 136 -1.77 11.16 -17.46
C ARG A 136 -1.64 10.24 -18.69
N GLN A 137 -0.46 9.72 -18.93
CA GLN A 137 -0.20 8.81 -20.04
C GLN A 137 -0.91 7.45 -19.88
N ILE A 138 -1.11 6.97 -18.63
CA ILE A 138 -1.94 5.79 -18.35
C ILE A 138 -3.42 6.06 -18.62
N GLY A 139 -3.85 7.32 -18.68
CA GLY A 139 -5.22 7.74 -18.96
C GLY A 139 -6.10 7.86 -17.72
N ALA A 140 -5.51 8.02 -16.54
CA ALA A 140 -6.25 8.12 -15.29
C ALA A 140 -7.05 9.43 -15.18
N SER A 141 -8.36 9.35 -14.93
CA SER A 141 -9.30 10.48 -14.92
C SER A 141 -9.46 11.10 -13.53
N LEU A 142 -8.32 11.45 -12.90
CA LEU A 142 -8.22 12.05 -11.57
C LEU A 142 -8.63 13.51 -11.54
N ASP A 143 -9.20 13.98 -10.45
CA ASP A 143 -9.48 15.40 -10.24
C ASP A 143 -8.19 16.15 -9.83
N TRP A 144 -7.45 16.61 -10.81
CA TRP A 144 -6.18 17.30 -10.60
C TRP A 144 -6.30 18.62 -9.82
N SER A 145 -7.49 19.21 -9.73
CA SER A 145 -7.72 20.42 -8.92
C SER A 145 -7.61 20.15 -7.41
N ARG A 146 -7.72 18.88 -7.01
CA ARG A 146 -7.62 18.40 -5.63
C ARG A 146 -6.34 17.60 -5.35
N GLU A 147 -5.31 17.78 -6.20
CA GLU A 147 -4.04 17.07 -5.99
C GLU A 147 -3.44 17.39 -4.63
N ALA A 148 -3.08 16.36 -3.88
CA ALA A 148 -2.58 16.44 -2.53
C ALA A 148 -1.20 15.77 -2.37
N PHE A 149 -0.46 16.22 -1.39
CA PHE A 149 0.82 15.63 -1.01
C PHE A 149 0.83 15.40 0.50
N THR A 150 1.18 14.20 0.97
CA THR A 150 1.14 13.88 2.41
C THR A 150 1.97 14.81 3.27
N PHE A 151 2.90 15.57 2.68
CA PHE A 151 3.78 16.51 3.37
C PHE A 151 3.52 18.00 3.00
N ASP A 152 2.41 18.33 2.35
CA ASP A 152 2.02 19.72 2.15
C ASP A 152 1.51 20.36 3.46
N GLU A 153 1.30 21.66 3.45
CA GLU A 153 0.95 22.45 4.64
C GLU A 153 -0.34 21.96 5.30
N GLN A 154 -1.39 21.71 4.52
CA GLN A 154 -2.68 21.28 5.05
C GLN A 154 -2.63 19.87 5.66
N ARG A 155 -1.94 18.92 4.99
CA ARG A 155 -1.76 17.56 5.53
C ARG A 155 -0.83 17.58 6.73
N ASN A 156 0.18 18.47 6.76
CA ASN A 156 1.04 18.66 7.93
C ASN A 156 0.25 19.19 9.14
N LEU A 157 -0.65 20.16 8.94
CA LEU A 157 -1.57 20.61 9.99
C LEU A 157 -2.46 19.46 10.49
N GLY A 158 -2.99 18.63 9.58
CA GLY A 158 -3.75 17.44 9.93
C GLY A 158 -2.94 16.48 10.81
N VAL A 159 -1.72 16.18 10.44
CA VAL A 159 -0.83 15.29 11.20
C VAL A 159 -0.57 15.81 12.62
N ARG A 160 -0.22 17.09 12.76
CA ARG A 160 0.01 17.70 14.07
C ARG A 160 -1.26 17.70 14.93
N THR A 161 -2.42 17.96 14.31
CA THR A 161 -3.73 17.92 14.99
C THR A 161 -4.07 16.50 15.46
N ALA A 162 -3.86 15.49 14.62
CA ALA A 162 -4.08 14.09 14.98
C ALA A 162 -3.19 13.66 16.14
N PHE A 163 -1.90 13.96 16.06
CA PHE A 163 -0.96 13.66 17.15
C PHE A 163 -1.39 14.29 18.45
N LYS A 164 -1.70 15.60 18.46
CA LYS A 164 -2.13 16.31 19.66
C LYS A 164 -3.41 15.73 20.24
N ARG A 165 -4.44 15.45 19.43
CA ARG A 165 -5.69 14.85 19.90
C ARG A 165 -5.47 13.47 20.55
N MET A 166 -4.61 12.63 19.96
CA MET A 166 -4.26 11.32 20.52
C MET A 166 -3.41 11.46 21.79
N TYR A 167 -2.49 12.41 21.83
CA TYR A 167 -1.67 12.70 23.01
C TYR A 167 -2.53 13.17 24.18
N ASP A 168 -3.43 14.13 23.95
CA ASP A 168 -4.35 14.66 24.97
C ASP A 168 -5.32 13.58 25.50
N ALA A 169 -5.67 12.59 24.67
CA ALA A 169 -6.43 11.40 25.08
C ALA A 169 -5.55 10.35 25.80
N GLY A 170 -4.25 10.59 25.92
CA GLY A 170 -3.29 9.68 26.54
C GLY A 170 -3.04 8.41 25.71
N LEU A 171 -3.42 8.41 24.43
CA LEU A 171 -3.20 7.28 23.50
C LEU A 171 -1.83 7.33 22.84
N ILE A 172 -1.16 8.48 22.87
CA ILE A 172 0.25 8.60 22.48
C ILE A 172 1.07 8.79 23.75
N TYR A 173 2.14 8.03 23.89
CA TYR A 173 3.06 8.11 25.01
C TYR A 173 4.51 7.93 24.56
N ARG A 174 5.43 8.44 25.35
CA ARG A 174 6.89 8.21 25.17
C ARG A 174 7.34 7.15 26.18
N GLY A 175 8.02 6.12 25.67
CA GLY A 175 8.44 4.99 26.51
C GLY A 175 9.78 4.41 26.09
N TYR A 176 10.50 3.87 27.09
CA TYR A 176 11.76 3.16 26.89
C TYR A 176 11.42 1.67 26.66
N ARG A 177 11.62 1.21 25.44
CA ARG A 177 11.30 -0.19 25.03
C ARG A 177 12.36 -0.73 24.09
N VAL A 178 12.49 -2.05 24.02
CA VAL A 178 13.27 -2.71 22.97
C VAL A 178 12.50 -2.61 21.66
N VAL A 179 13.15 -2.03 20.65
CA VAL A 179 12.59 -1.77 19.32
C VAL A 179 13.48 -2.33 18.24
N ASN A 180 12.94 -2.54 17.05
CA ASN A 180 13.72 -2.91 15.87
C ASN A 180 14.55 -1.72 15.40
N TRP A 181 15.84 -1.76 15.67
CA TRP A 181 16.78 -0.75 15.21
C TRP A 181 17.48 -1.18 13.92
N ASP A 182 17.53 -0.30 12.95
CA ASP A 182 18.30 -0.48 11.72
C ASP A 182 19.66 0.24 11.85
N PRO A 183 20.76 -0.48 12.14
CA PRO A 183 22.09 0.14 12.29
C PRO A 183 22.61 0.78 11.00
N LYS A 184 22.13 0.35 9.84
CA LYS A 184 22.51 0.91 8.54
C LYS A 184 21.72 2.17 8.19
N GLY A 185 20.44 2.19 8.46
CA GLY A 185 19.56 3.35 8.27
C GLY A 185 19.62 4.34 9.42
N GLN A 186 20.22 3.96 10.58
CA GLN A 186 20.27 4.74 11.81
C GLN A 186 18.90 5.25 12.24
N THR A 187 17.92 4.35 12.25
CA THR A 187 16.53 4.63 12.65
C THR A 187 15.82 3.38 13.13
N THR A 188 14.75 3.56 13.89
CA THR A 188 13.80 2.49 14.19
C THR A 188 12.95 2.14 12.98
N VAL A 189 12.52 0.89 12.91
CA VAL A 189 11.53 0.39 11.94
C VAL A 189 10.42 -0.34 12.70
N SER A 190 9.19 -0.31 12.17
CA SER A 190 8.08 -1.05 12.76
C SER A 190 8.22 -2.56 12.49
N ASP A 191 7.48 -3.38 13.25
CA ASP A 191 7.51 -4.84 13.08
C ASP A 191 7.15 -5.25 11.64
N ASP A 192 6.18 -4.56 11.04
CA ASP A 192 5.73 -4.80 9.67
C ASP A 192 6.81 -4.46 8.60
N GLU A 193 7.77 -3.56 8.90
CA GLU A 193 8.88 -3.18 8.01
C GLU A 193 10.09 -4.13 8.10
N VAL A 194 10.01 -5.16 8.95
CA VAL A 194 11.04 -6.19 9.09
C VAL A 194 10.75 -7.35 8.15
N LYS A 195 11.71 -7.68 7.28
CA LYS A 195 11.66 -8.88 6.44
C LYS A 195 12.55 -9.97 7.00
N HIS A 196 12.10 -11.19 6.86
CA HIS A 196 12.86 -12.37 7.28
C HIS A 196 13.51 -13.03 6.05
N LYS A 197 14.84 -13.22 6.12
CA LYS A 197 15.61 -13.91 5.10
C LYS A 197 16.12 -15.23 5.65
N PRO A 198 15.87 -16.36 4.96
CA PRO A 198 16.47 -17.63 5.36
C PRO A 198 17.98 -17.59 5.15
N GLU A 199 18.74 -17.98 6.18
CA GLU A 199 20.19 -18.08 6.16
C GLU A 199 20.63 -19.29 6.98
N LYS A 200 21.71 -19.96 6.58
CA LYS A 200 22.34 -21.00 7.40
C LYS A 200 23.12 -20.34 8.53
N GLY A 201 22.84 -20.75 9.74
CA GLY A 201 23.52 -20.29 10.92
C GLY A 201 23.92 -21.42 11.85
N THR A 202 24.54 -21.09 12.97
CA THR A 202 24.99 -22.07 13.97
C THR A 202 24.28 -21.83 15.29
N LEU A 203 23.71 -22.89 15.86
CA LEU A 203 23.20 -22.94 17.23
C LEU A 203 24.32 -23.44 18.11
N TYR A 204 24.73 -22.61 19.08
CA TYR A 204 25.78 -22.91 20.04
C TYR A 204 25.17 -23.34 21.35
N THR A 205 25.53 -24.55 21.84
CA THR A 205 25.13 -25.04 23.16
C THR A 205 26.35 -24.97 24.10
N PHE A 206 26.19 -24.27 25.23
CA PHE A 206 27.29 -24.07 26.16
C PHE A 206 26.81 -23.81 27.59
N ARG A 207 27.77 -23.88 28.57
CA ARG A 207 27.57 -23.40 29.94
C ARG A 207 28.30 -22.09 30.18
N TYR A 208 27.75 -21.25 31.05
CA TYR A 208 28.42 -19.98 31.41
C TYR A 208 29.70 -20.19 32.23
N SER A 209 29.79 -21.24 33.05
CA SER A 209 30.96 -21.68 33.78
C SER A 209 30.89 -23.19 34.06
N SER A 210 31.99 -23.79 34.55
CA SER A 210 32.04 -25.20 34.95
C SER A 210 31.03 -25.54 36.06
N ASP A 211 30.76 -24.61 36.97
CA ASP A 211 29.89 -24.77 38.10
C ASP A 211 28.44 -24.37 37.84
N PHE A 212 28.16 -23.78 36.69
CA PHE A 212 26.79 -23.40 36.29
C PHE A 212 26.02 -24.66 35.87
N PRO A 213 24.84 -24.93 36.43
CA PRO A 213 24.22 -26.24 36.33
C PRO A 213 23.44 -26.49 35.05
N ILE A 214 23.21 -25.45 34.22
CA ILE A 214 22.33 -25.49 33.07
C ILE A 214 23.11 -25.11 31.79
N GLU A 215 22.92 -25.88 30.73
CA GLU A 215 23.37 -25.52 29.38
C GLU A 215 22.29 -24.70 28.69
N ILE A 216 22.70 -23.67 27.98
CA ILE A 216 21.81 -22.89 27.09
C ILE A 216 22.16 -23.12 25.63
N ALA A 217 21.21 -22.89 24.75
CA ALA A 217 21.43 -22.90 23.33
C ALA A 217 21.09 -21.53 22.74
N THR A 218 21.98 -20.96 21.91
CA THR A 218 21.77 -19.64 21.28
C THR A 218 22.41 -19.56 19.91
N THR A 219 21.81 -18.78 19.03
CA THR A 219 22.41 -18.39 17.74
C THR A 219 23.21 -17.09 17.83
N ARG A 220 23.12 -16.38 18.99
CA ARG A 220 23.74 -15.08 19.23
C ARG A 220 24.59 -15.07 20.49
N PRO A 221 25.71 -15.81 20.53
CA PRO A 221 26.60 -15.83 21.70
C PRO A 221 27.08 -14.44 22.13
N GLU A 222 27.23 -13.49 21.19
CA GLU A 222 27.66 -12.12 21.46
C GLU A 222 26.73 -11.35 22.41
N THR A 223 25.45 -11.69 22.48
CA THR A 223 24.52 -11.02 23.38
C THR A 223 24.61 -11.54 24.81
N LYS A 224 25.13 -12.75 25.02
CA LYS A 224 25.09 -13.46 26.29
C LYS A 224 25.95 -12.83 27.38
N VAL A 225 26.86 -11.92 27.06
CA VAL A 225 27.55 -11.04 28.03
C VAL A 225 26.59 -10.02 28.67
N GLY A 226 25.35 -9.89 28.18
CA GLY A 226 24.28 -9.06 28.73
C GLY A 226 23.16 -9.84 29.43
N ASP A 227 23.31 -11.16 29.61
CA ASP A 227 22.32 -11.96 30.25
C ASP A 227 22.15 -11.62 31.75
N THR A 228 20.90 -11.61 32.18
CA THR A 228 20.51 -11.30 33.56
C THR A 228 19.74 -12.44 34.23
N ALA A 229 19.31 -13.41 33.44
CA ALA A 229 18.68 -14.63 33.95
C ALA A 229 18.86 -15.80 32.96
N VAL A 230 18.53 -17.00 33.44
CA VAL A 230 18.24 -18.17 32.59
C VAL A 230 16.80 -18.59 32.88
N ALA A 231 15.96 -18.53 31.84
CA ALA A 231 14.55 -18.92 31.92
C ALA A 231 14.36 -20.38 31.51
N VAL A 232 13.48 -21.10 32.22
CA VAL A 232 13.08 -22.47 31.95
C VAL A 232 11.57 -22.59 32.03
N HIS A 233 10.97 -23.57 31.37
CA HIS A 233 9.54 -23.82 31.52
C HIS A 233 9.18 -24.33 32.92
N PRO A 234 8.11 -23.86 33.59
CA PRO A 234 7.76 -24.27 34.94
C PRO A 234 7.55 -25.78 35.09
N ASP A 235 7.03 -26.45 34.05
CA ASP A 235 6.78 -27.89 34.05
C ASP A 235 8.00 -28.75 33.66
N ASP A 236 9.12 -28.13 33.32
CA ASP A 236 10.33 -28.86 32.94
C ASP A 236 11.07 -29.41 34.18
N LYS A 237 10.83 -30.69 34.43
CA LYS A 237 11.40 -31.42 35.59
C LYS A 237 12.93 -31.43 35.66
N ARG A 238 13.61 -31.22 34.52
CA ARG A 238 15.07 -31.17 34.45
C ARG A 238 15.64 -30.03 35.28
N TYR A 239 14.90 -28.92 35.34
CA TYR A 239 15.39 -27.65 35.88
C TYR A 239 14.69 -27.16 37.14
N GLN A 240 13.56 -27.74 37.54
CA GLN A 240 12.75 -27.30 38.69
C GLN A 240 13.56 -27.05 39.95
N LYS A 241 14.56 -27.89 40.26
CA LYS A 241 15.41 -27.79 41.48
C LYS A 241 16.34 -26.58 41.48
N TYR A 242 16.49 -25.89 40.34
CA TYR A 242 17.36 -24.74 40.21
C TYR A 242 16.59 -23.42 40.21
N ILE A 243 15.27 -23.43 40.00
CA ILE A 243 14.43 -22.22 39.96
C ILE A 243 14.61 -21.42 41.24
N GLY A 244 14.78 -20.10 41.11
CA GLY A 244 15.01 -19.15 42.21
C GLY A 244 16.45 -19.02 42.67
N LYS A 245 17.38 -19.87 42.21
CA LYS A 245 18.80 -19.75 42.55
C LYS A 245 19.49 -18.68 41.75
N GLU A 246 20.47 -18.02 42.35
CA GLU A 246 21.30 -17.00 41.75
C GLU A 246 22.78 -17.43 41.70
N TYR A 247 23.47 -17.07 40.62
CA TYR A 247 24.84 -17.48 40.40
C TYR A 247 25.69 -16.26 39.96
N ASP A 248 26.76 -15.99 40.70
CA ASP A 248 27.80 -15.03 40.30
C ASP A 248 28.85 -15.77 39.49
N ILE A 249 29.05 -15.41 38.27
CA ILE A 249 29.98 -16.09 37.34
C ILE A 249 30.87 -15.10 36.60
N GLN A 250 32.05 -15.59 36.20
CA GLN A 250 32.94 -14.89 35.27
C GLN A 250 32.71 -15.45 33.87
N PHE A 251 32.24 -14.58 32.95
CA PHE A 251 31.95 -14.96 31.59
C PHE A 251 32.60 -13.96 30.61
N VAL A 252 33.53 -14.44 29.77
CA VAL A 252 34.23 -13.63 28.77
C VAL A 252 34.87 -12.37 29.37
N GLY A 253 35.50 -12.53 30.54
CA GLY A 253 36.19 -11.42 31.24
C GLY A 253 35.27 -10.44 31.98
N LYS A 254 33.96 -10.74 32.07
CA LYS A 254 32.96 -9.93 32.75
C LYS A 254 32.27 -10.72 33.85
N LYS A 255 31.92 -10.05 34.97
CA LYS A 255 31.07 -10.63 36.01
C LYS A 255 29.61 -10.56 35.60
N LEU A 256 28.89 -11.70 35.63
CA LEU A 256 27.43 -11.80 35.44
C LEU A 256 26.81 -12.30 36.75
N ASN A 257 25.64 -11.76 37.10
CA ASN A 257 24.74 -12.31 38.11
C ASN A 257 23.53 -12.90 37.37
N LEU A 258 23.38 -14.22 37.38
CA LEU A 258 22.33 -14.94 36.65
C LEU A 258 21.35 -15.59 37.65
N LYS A 259 20.09 -15.21 37.54
CA LYS A 259 19.00 -15.82 38.28
C LYS A 259 18.32 -16.86 37.38
N ILE A 260 18.03 -18.05 37.92
CA ILE A 260 17.22 -19.06 37.23
C ILE A 260 15.76 -18.78 37.52
N ILE A 261 14.97 -18.52 36.50
CA ILE A 261 13.54 -18.18 36.59
C ILE A 261 12.68 -19.21 35.83
N SER A 262 11.40 -19.29 36.16
CA SER A 262 10.42 -20.05 35.37
C SER A 262 9.52 -19.11 34.59
N ASP A 263 9.33 -19.37 33.31
CA ASP A 263 8.44 -18.57 32.43
C ASP A 263 7.74 -19.47 31.43
N ASP A 264 6.42 -19.35 31.29
CA ASP A 264 5.58 -20.17 30.41
C ASP A 264 5.87 -19.97 28.91
N SER A 265 6.56 -18.89 28.54
CA SER A 265 6.95 -18.60 27.15
C SER A 265 8.16 -19.41 26.68
N VAL A 266 8.84 -20.15 27.56
CA VAL A 266 9.98 -20.98 27.19
C VAL A 266 9.49 -22.30 26.57
N ASP A 267 9.97 -22.63 25.38
CA ASP A 267 9.73 -23.93 24.75
C ASP A 267 10.71 -24.99 25.31
N PRO A 268 10.22 -25.99 26.07
CA PRO A 268 11.08 -27.02 26.67
C PRO A 268 11.71 -27.98 25.62
N GLU A 269 11.18 -28.02 24.41
CA GLU A 269 11.67 -28.90 23.33
C GLU A 269 12.71 -28.22 22.46
N PHE A 270 12.84 -26.88 22.51
CA PHE A 270 13.80 -26.16 21.70
C PHE A 270 15.19 -26.11 22.35
N GLY A 271 16.22 -26.56 21.63
CA GLY A 271 17.61 -26.54 22.11
C GLY A 271 17.79 -27.37 23.38
N THR A 272 18.15 -26.70 24.48
CA THR A 272 18.27 -27.33 25.81
C THR A 272 16.99 -27.22 26.63
N GLY A 273 15.97 -26.49 26.19
CA GLY A 273 14.80 -26.10 26.99
C GLY A 273 15.11 -25.01 28.01
N ALA A 274 16.28 -24.39 27.94
CA ALA A 274 16.68 -23.28 28.79
C ALA A 274 17.19 -22.12 27.93
N VAL A 275 16.73 -20.91 28.22
CA VAL A 275 17.02 -19.70 27.46
C VAL A 275 17.81 -18.72 28.31
N GLY A 276 19.00 -18.31 27.84
CA GLY A 276 19.71 -17.16 28.42
C GLY A 276 18.99 -15.87 28.07
N VAL A 277 18.47 -15.16 29.06
CA VAL A 277 17.63 -13.97 28.92
C VAL A 277 18.51 -12.72 28.79
N THR A 278 18.51 -12.13 27.58
CA THR A 278 19.21 -10.86 27.27
C THR A 278 18.19 -9.74 27.02
N PRO A 279 17.66 -9.09 28.05
CA PRO A 279 16.49 -8.19 27.92
C PRO A 279 16.69 -7.03 26.94
N ALA A 280 17.91 -6.54 26.78
CA ALA A 280 18.21 -5.42 25.88
C ALA A 280 18.25 -5.77 24.38
N HIS A 281 18.39 -7.06 24.03
CA HIS A 281 18.68 -7.47 22.64
C HIS A 281 17.73 -8.54 22.09
N SER A 282 16.58 -8.72 22.74
CA SER A 282 15.48 -9.57 22.30
C SER A 282 14.15 -9.02 22.81
N ILE A 283 13.17 -8.87 21.94
CA ILE A 283 11.84 -8.39 22.34
C ILE A 283 11.18 -9.37 23.30
N THR A 284 11.29 -10.68 23.03
CA THR A 284 10.76 -11.74 23.91
C THR A 284 11.44 -11.72 25.28
N ASP A 285 12.79 -11.56 25.30
CA ASP A 285 13.52 -11.52 26.57
C ASP A 285 13.19 -10.24 27.36
N ALA A 286 12.89 -9.13 26.69
CA ALA A 286 12.42 -7.91 27.34
C ALA A 286 11.05 -8.10 28.00
N GLU A 287 10.13 -8.85 27.35
CA GLU A 287 8.84 -9.21 27.94
C GLU A 287 9.00 -10.13 29.17
N ILE A 288 9.90 -11.12 29.09
CA ILE A 288 10.26 -11.97 30.24
C ILE A 288 10.83 -11.09 31.37
N ALA A 289 11.75 -10.20 31.03
CA ALA A 289 12.37 -9.29 32.00
C ALA A 289 11.35 -8.40 32.71
N GLN A 290 10.36 -7.90 31.99
CA GLN A 290 9.28 -7.10 32.56
C GLN A 290 8.42 -7.92 33.56
N ARG A 291 8.06 -9.17 33.23
CA ARG A 291 7.30 -10.05 34.13
C ARG A 291 8.06 -10.40 35.40
N HIS A 292 9.38 -10.57 35.28
CA HIS A 292 10.26 -10.99 36.37
C HIS A 292 11.07 -9.86 37.01
N ASN A 293 10.84 -8.61 36.61
CA ASN A 293 11.56 -7.42 37.09
C ASN A 293 13.08 -7.56 37.00
N LEU A 294 13.58 -8.05 35.86
CA LEU A 294 15.02 -8.23 35.62
C LEU A 294 15.67 -6.92 35.13
N PRO A 295 16.95 -6.69 35.44
CA PRO A 295 17.67 -5.54 34.89
C PRO A 295 17.92 -5.69 33.39
N MET A 296 17.94 -4.55 32.67
CA MET A 296 18.22 -4.49 31.25
C MET A 296 19.63 -3.93 31.04
N ILE A 297 20.55 -4.74 30.53
CA ILE A 297 21.95 -4.38 30.28
C ILE A 297 22.17 -4.27 28.77
N ASN A 298 22.41 -3.05 28.29
CA ASN A 298 22.65 -2.79 26.87
C ASN A 298 24.11 -3.08 26.50
N VAL A 299 24.37 -4.15 25.75
CA VAL A 299 25.74 -4.58 25.35
C VAL A 299 26.05 -4.37 23.88
N ILE A 300 25.09 -3.84 23.09
CA ILE A 300 25.27 -3.51 21.67
C ILE A 300 24.77 -2.08 21.44
N ASN A 301 25.57 -1.24 20.78
CA ASN A 301 25.21 0.13 20.45
C ASN A 301 24.47 0.26 19.10
N GLU A 302 24.05 1.48 18.76
CA GLU A 302 23.29 1.81 17.53
C GLU A 302 24.05 1.54 16.22
N TYR A 303 25.35 1.32 16.27
CA TYR A 303 26.18 0.97 15.11
C TYR A 303 26.42 -0.55 14.98
N ALA A 304 25.68 -1.38 15.71
CA ALA A 304 25.86 -2.83 15.83
C ALA A 304 27.30 -3.21 16.26
N ARG A 305 27.87 -2.42 17.20
CA ARG A 305 29.12 -2.72 17.88
C ARG A 305 28.86 -3.00 19.34
N MET A 306 29.69 -3.86 19.92
CA MET A 306 29.63 -4.14 21.34
C MET A 306 29.93 -2.87 22.15
N ALA A 307 29.04 -2.56 23.08
CA ALA A 307 29.21 -1.43 24.00
C ALA A 307 30.30 -1.72 25.07
N GLU A 308 30.67 -0.72 25.85
CA GLU A 308 31.66 -0.89 26.95
C GLU A 308 31.15 -1.88 28.01
N GLU A 309 29.85 -1.89 28.24
CA GLU A 309 29.16 -2.81 29.16
C GLU A 309 29.28 -4.30 28.75
N ALA A 310 29.67 -4.58 27.51
CA ALA A 310 29.92 -5.94 27.05
C ALA A 310 31.22 -6.56 27.64
N GLY A 311 32.09 -5.72 28.20
CA GLY A 311 33.32 -6.15 28.81
C GLY A 311 34.58 -6.04 27.91
N PRO A 312 35.77 -6.09 28.50
CA PRO A 312 37.02 -5.65 27.86
C PRO A 312 37.42 -6.49 26.66
N LEU A 313 37.03 -7.75 26.57
CA LEU A 313 37.44 -8.64 25.47
C LEU A 313 36.69 -8.35 24.16
N VAL A 314 35.48 -7.80 24.24
CA VAL A 314 34.62 -7.61 23.08
C VAL A 314 34.17 -6.17 22.83
N ALA A 315 34.36 -5.26 23.78
CA ALA A 315 33.98 -3.84 23.63
C ALA A 315 34.54 -3.21 22.34
N GLY A 316 33.72 -2.42 21.61
CA GLY A 316 34.06 -1.78 20.36
C GLY A 316 34.09 -2.68 19.12
N LYS A 317 34.05 -4.01 19.30
CA LYS A 317 34.02 -4.99 18.20
C LYS A 317 32.65 -5.01 17.49
N LYS A 318 32.65 -5.36 16.21
CA LYS A 318 31.37 -5.67 15.53
C LYS A 318 30.76 -6.93 16.13
N THR A 319 29.43 -7.04 16.12
CA THR A 319 28.69 -8.20 16.70
C THR A 319 29.20 -9.55 16.17
N LYS A 320 29.46 -9.67 14.86
CA LYS A 320 30.02 -10.88 14.26
C LYS A 320 31.42 -11.23 14.77
N GLU A 321 32.30 -10.24 14.88
CA GLU A 321 33.66 -10.40 15.41
C GLU A 321 33.63 -10.80 16.90
N ALA A 322 32.74 -10.17 17.68
CA ALA A 322 32.53 -10.51 19.09
C ALA A 322 32.03 -11.94 19.25
N ARG A 323 31.16 -12.40 18.40
CA ARG A 323 30.67 -13.80 18.36
C ARG A 323 31.84 -14.78 18.20
N GLU A 324 32.73 -14.53 17.25
CA GLU A 324 33.89 -15.38 16.99
C GLU A 324 34.82 -15.42 18.20
N ILE A 325 35.06 -14.28 18.86
CA ILE A 325 35.87 -14.18 20.08
C ILE A 325 35.24 -15.00 21.22
N ILE A 326 33.94 -14.84 21.46
CA ILE A 326 33.23 -15.55 22.52
C ILE A 326 33.22 -17.05 22.29
N VAL A 327 32.95 -17.50 21.06
CA VAL A 327 32.97 -18.93 20.71
C VAL A 327 34.38 -19.52 20.90
N SER A 328 35.44 -18.80 20.52
CA SER A 328 36.82 -19.24 20.74
C SER A 328 37.12 -19.36 22.24
N TRP A 329 36.74 -18.36 23.04
CA TRP A 329 36.88 -18.39 24.49
C TRP A 329 36.15 -19.58 25.14
N LEU A 330 34.90 -19.86 24.71
CA LEU A 330 34.12 -21.01 25.18
C LEU A 330 34.80 -22.34 24.85
N LYS A 331 35.44 -22.46 23.69
CA LYS A 331 36.22 -23.66 23.30
C LYS A 331 37.49 -23.82 24.20
N GLU A 332 38.22 -22.76 24.40
CA GLU A 332 39.42 -22.74 25.25
C GLU A 332 39.10 -23.13 26.71
N GLN A 333 37.97 -22.60 27.24
CA GLN A 333 37.49 -22.93 28.57
C GLN A 333 36.77 -24.30 28.67
N LYS A 334 36.60 -25.01 27.56
CA LYS A 334 35.87 -26.30 27.47
C LYS A 334 34.41 -26.19 27.94
N LEU A 335 33.79 -25.04 27.72
CA LEU A 335 32.42 -24.74 28.09
C LEU A 335 31.43 -24.94 26.91
N LEU A 336 31.93 -24.96 25.67
CA LEU A 336 31.12 -25.22 24.48
C LEU A 336 30.88 -26.73 24.33
N SER A 337 29.60 -27.14 24.37
CA SER A 337 29.22 -28.55 24.31
C SER A 337 28.89 -29.00 22.90
N LYS A 338 28.26 -28.10 22.09
CA LYS A 338 27.77 -28.46 20.76
C LYS A 338 27.69 -27.27 19.81
N GLU A 339 27.88 -27.51 18.52
CA GLU A 339 27.67 -26.58 17.41
C GLU A 339 26.78 -27.29 16.36
N ASP A 340 25.54 -26.83 16.19
CA ASP A 340 24.62 -27.39 15.21
C ASP A 340 24.38 -26.38 14.08
N THR A 341 24.44 -26.83 12.84
CA THR A 341 23.98 -25.99 11.71
C THR A 341 22.47 -26.03 11.61
N ILE A 342 21.85 -24.85 11.64
CA ILE A 342 20.40 -24.71 11.53
C ILE A 342 20.03 -23.67 10.48
N GLU A 343 18.79 -23.73 9.98
CA GLU A 343 18.22 -22.65 9.19
C GLU A 343 17.69 -21.55 10.13
N LEU A 344 18.08 -20.33 9.88
CA LEU A 344 17.70 -19.14 10.62
C LEU A 344 16.93 -18.18 9.72
N ASN A 345 15.96 -17.49 10.27
CA ASN A 345 15.33 -16.34 9.65
C ASN A 345 15.96 -15.05 10.18
N ILE A 346 16.86 -14.45 9.41
CA ILE A 346 17.50 -13.20 9.77
C ILE A 346 16.57 -12.02 9.49
N SER A 347 16.30 -11.24 10.53
CA SER A 347 15.50 -10.01 10.43
C SER A 347 16.32 -8.91 9.76
N VAL A 348 15.77 -8.33 8.67
CA VAL A 348 16.41 -7.23 7.93
C VAL A 348 15.40 -6.10 7.69
N ALA A 349 15.88 -4.87 7.75
CA ALA A 349 15.05 -3.70 7.39
C ALA A 349 14.73 -3.70 5.89
N GLU A 350 13.45 -3.59 5.55
CA GLU A 350 13.01 -3.68 4.14
C GLU A 350 13.71 -2.68 3.22
N ARG A 351 13.88 -1.43 3.65
CA ARG A 351 14.37 -0.32 2.80
C ARG A 351 15.88 -0.23 2.71
N SER A 352 16.59 -0.40 3.81
CA SER A 352 18.06 -0.32 3.86
C SER A 352 18.73 -1.63 3.51
N GLY A 353 18.05 -2.77 3.79
CA GLY A 353 18.64 -4.11 3.78
C GLY A 353 19.63 -4.35 4.92
N GLY A 354 19.65 -3.49 5.93
CA GLY A 354 20.44 -3.67 7.16
C GLY A 354 19.87 -4.77 8.04
N THR A 355 20.75 -5.55 8.69
CA THR A 355 20.32 -6.52 9.72
C THR A 355 19.77 -5.76 10.91
N ILE A 356 18.58 -6.12 11.37
CA ILE A 356 17.93 -5.52 12.53
C ILE A 356 18.67 -5.92 13.81
N GLU A 357 18.90 -4.92 14.65
CA GLU A 357 19.41 -5.10 16.00
C GLU A 357 18.34 -4.65 17.00
N PRO A 358 17.75 -5.55 17.80
CA PRO A 358 16.86 -5.14 18.88
C PRO A 358 17.62 -4.30 19.89
N LEU A 359 17.20 -3.05 20.13
CA LEU A 359 17.84 -2.13 21.06
C LEU A 359 16.83 -1.42 21.95
N PRO A 360 17.13 -1.19 23.23
CA PRO A 360 16.33 -0.35 24.11
C PRO A 360 16.48 1.12 23.70
N LYS A 361 15.39 1.75 23.31
CA LYS A 361 15.33 3.15 22.88
C LYS A 361 14.13 3.85 23.49
N LEU A 362 14.29 5.13 23.79
CA LEU A 362 13.18 6.00 24.16
C LEU A 362 12.45 6.45 22.91
N GLN A 363 11.22 6.00 22.73
CA GLN A 363 10.44 6.17 21.49
C GLN A 363 9.00 6.59 21.78
N TRP A 364 8.32 7.07 20.74
CA TRP A 364 6.89 7.41 20.78
C TRP A 364 6.05 6.25 20.26
N PHE A 365 4.95 5.97 20.97
CA PHE A 365 4.06 4.85 20.68
C PHE A 365 2.60 5.27 20.69
N VAL A 366 1.80 4.60 19.85
CA VAL A 366 0.34 4.61 19.94
C VAL A 366 -0.11 3.37 20.75
N ALA A 367 -0.81 3.61 21.87
CA ALA A 367 -1.31 2.58 22.77
C ALA A 367 -2.62 1.98 22.23
N VAL A 368 -2.54 0.89 21.49
CA VAL A 368 -3.70 0.33 20.77
C VAL A 368 -4.69 -0.41 21.65
N ASN A 369 -4.23 -0.91 22.81
CA ASN A 369 -5.04 -1.67 23.78
C ASN A 369 -5.51 -0.81 24.98
N LYS A 370 -5.12 0.47 25.04
CA LYS A 370 -5.54 1.35 26.13
C LYS A 370 -6.98 1.79 25.95
N GLU A 371 -7.77 1.69 27.01
CA GLU A 371 -9.14 2.18 27.03
C GLU A 371 -9.20 3.72 27.04
N PHE A 372 -10.18 4.25 26.33
CA PHE A 372 -10.55 5.67 26.32
C PHE A 372 -12.03 5.84 26.02
N ASP A 373 -12.62 6.97 26.41
CA ASP A 373 -14.00 7.31 26.11
C ASP A 373 -14.11 7.95 24.72
N ILE A 374 -14.81 7.27 23.80
CA ILE A 374 -15.01 7.79 22.44
C ILE A 374 -16.07 8.89 22.43
N LYS A 375 -15.70 10.10 21.99
CA LYS A 375 -16.60 11.28 22.08
C LYS A 375 -17.79 11.20 21.13
N LYS A 376 -17.61 10.63 19.94
CA LYS A 376 -18.65 10.44 18.91
C LYS A 376 -18.37 9.12 18.17
N SER A 377 -19.41 8.42 17.77
CA SER A 377 -19.27 7.16 17.03
C SER A 377 -20.50 6.88 16.18
N SER A 378 -20.28 6.50 14.94
CA SER A 378 -21.22 5.84 14.04
C SER A 378 -20.82 4.38 13.78
N ILE A 379 -19.79 3.86 14.47
CA ILE A 379 -19.29 2.51 14.33
C ILE A 379 -20.26 1.58 15.06
N ILE A 380 -20.83 0.62 14.34
CA ILE A 380 -21.80 -0.33 14.89
C ILE A 380 -21.17 -1.13 16.05
N GLY A 381 -21.85 -1.11 17.20
CA GLY A 381 -21.41 -1.77 18.41
C GLY A 381 -20.44 -0.94 19.27
N ILE A 382 -20.19 0.34 18.95
CA ILE A 382 -19.47 1.29 19.79
C ILE A 382 -20.34 2.54 19.95
N GLU A 383 -20.81 2.79 21.17
CA GLU A 383 -21.67 3.94 21.47
C GLU A 383 -20.83 5.17 21.83
N ALA A 384 -21.29 6.36 21.43
CA ALA A 384 -20.67 7.61 21.82
C ALA A 384 -20.70 7.76 23.35
N GLY A 385 -19.57 8.14 23.96
CA GLY A 385 -19.39 8.24 25.40
C GLY A 385 -19.04 6.92 26.09
N SER A 386 -18.98 5.79 25.38
CA SER A 386 -18.55 4.51 25.96
C SER A 386 -17.03 4.34 25.96
N ALA A 387 -16.52 3.54 26.88
CA ALA A 387 -15.13 3.11 26.90
C ALA A 387 -14.88 2.09 25.75
N THR A 388 -13.80 2.29 25.02
CA THR A 388 -13.35 1.42 23.93
C THR A 388 -11.83 1.47 23.77
N THR A 389 -11.27 0.66 22.88
CA THR A 389 -9.86 0.71 22.50
C THR A 389 -9.72 0.95 21.00
N LEU A 390 -8.54 1.43 20.56
CA LEU A 390 -8.25 1.55 19.12
C LEU A 390 -8.35 0.20 18.41
N LYS A 391 -7.91 -0.87 19.06
CA LYS A 391 -8.02 -2.24 18.55
C LYS A 391 -9.49 -2.67 18.36
N GLU A 392 -10.38 -2.32 19.30
CA GLU A 392 -11.80 -2.64 19.21
C GLU A 392 -12.50 -1.84 18.10
N ILE A 393 -12.14 -0.58 17.90
CA ILE A 393 -12.59 0.23 16.76
C ILE A 393 -12.26 -0.47 15.44
N MET A 394 -11.00 -0.89 15.26
CA MET A 394 -10.56 -1.58 14.06
C MET A 394 -11.34 -2.88 13.84
N ARG A 395 -11.50 -3.67 14.89
CA ARG A 395 -12.20 -4.97 14.85
C ARG A 395 -13.67 -4.80 14.47
N LYS A 396 -14.39 -3.92 15.15
CA LYS A 396 -15.84 -3.72 14.95
C LYS A 396 -16.17 -3.09 13.60
N SER A 397 -15.35 -2.17 13.11
CA SER A 397 -15.56 -1.56 11.78
C SER A 397 -15.65 -2.59 10.65
N VAL A 398 -14.86 -3.65 10.70
CA VAL A 398 -14.89 -4.73 9.71
C VAL A 398 -15.91 -5.82 10.09
N ALA A 399 -15.94 -6.27 11.34
CA ALA A 399 -16.86 -7.33 11.79
C ALA A 399 -18.33 -6.95 11.63
N SER A 400 -18.69 -5.66 11.66
CA SER A 400 -20.04 -5.16 11.43
C SER A 400 -20.44 -5.09 9.94
N GLY A 401 -19.49 -5.27 9.03
CA GLY A 401 -19.70 -5.10 7.59
C GLY A 401 -19.72 -3.63 7.12
N GLN A 402 -19.46 -2.65 7.99
CA GLN A 402 -19.35 -1.24 7.59
C GLN A 402 -18.13 -1.02 6.70
N VAL A 403 -17.08 -1.79 6.89
CA VAL A 403 -15.92 -1.93 6.00
C VAL A 403 -15.89 -3.34 5.47
N THR A 404 -15.95 -3.50 4.16
CA THR A 404 -15.77 -4.79 3.47
C THR A 404 -14.37 -4.89 2.91
N ILE A 405 -13.61 -5.93 3.29
CA ILE A 405 -12.30 -6.25 2.72
C ILE A 405 -12.46 -7.37 1.71
N MET A 406 -12.13 -7.12 0.46
CA MET A 406 -12.23 -8.09 -0.63
C MET A 406 -10.84 -8.48 -1.13
N PRO A 407 -10.54 -9.78 -1.33
CA PRO A 407 -11.39 -10.96 -1.06
C PRO A 407 -11.39 -11.37 0.42
N GLU A 408 -12.31 -12.24 0.82
CA GLU A 408 -12.50 -12.74 2.21
C GLU A 408 -11.22 -13.27 2.87
N ARG A 409 -10.31 -13.86 2.10
CA ARG A 409 -9.03 -14.35 2.65
C ARG A 409 -8.16 -13.22 3.24
N GLU A 410 -8.25 -12.01 2.70
CA GLU A 410 -7.53 -10.84 3.22
C GLU A 410 -8.19 -10.29 4.49
N GLU A 411 -9.50 -10.39 4.60
CA GLU A 411 -10.23 -10.10 5.82
C GLU A 411 -9.82 -11.03 6.97
N LYS A 412 -9.65 -12.33 6.71
CA LYS A 412 -9.13 -13.29 7.71
C LYS A 412 -7.73 -12.94 8.19
N LYS A 413 -6.85 -12.51 7.28
CA LYS A 413 -5.50 -12.02 7.65
C LYS A 413 -5.57 -10.75 8.50
N TYR A 414 -6.48 -9.84 8.15
CA TYR A 414 -6.71 -8.61 8.90
C TYR A 414 -7.07 -8.89 10.36
N PHE A 415 -8.03 -9.79 10.63
CA PHE A 415 -8.41 -10.15 12.00
C PHE A 415 -7.27 -10.82 12.76
N HIS A 416 -6.55 -11.75 12.12
CA HIS A 416 -5.40 -12.39 12.73
C HIS A 416 -4.31 -11.38 13.15
N TRP A 417 -4.03 -10.40 12.30
CA TRP A 417 -3.07 -9.34 12.61
C TRP A 417 -3.55 -8.45 13.76
N ILE A 418 -4.82 -8.05 13.77
CA ILE A 418 -5.39 -7.24 14.85
C ILE A 418 -5.32 -7.99 16.19
N ASP A 419 -5.63 -9.28 16.23
CA ASP A 419 -5.60 -10.05 17.47
C ASP A 419 -4.21 -10.05 18.12
N ASN A 420 -3.14 -9.96 17.31
CA ASN A 420 -1.75 -9.92 17.75
C ASN A 420 -1.14 -8.50 17.76
N LEU A 421 -1.94 -7.46 17.54
CA LEU A 421 -1.46 -6.09 17.43
C LEU A 421 -0.85 -5.59 18.75
N ARG A 422 0.39 -5.11 18.65
CA ARG A 422 1.13 -4.43 19.73
C ARG A 422 1.05 -2.91 19.55
N ASP A 423 1.49 -2.16 20.58
CA ASP A 423 1.61 -0.71 20.50
C ASP A 423 2.50 -0.31 19.32
N TRP A 424 2.02 0.63 18.53
CA TRP A 424 2.67 1.06 17.30
C TRP A 424 3.77 2.08 17.57
N ASN A 425 5.01 1.76 17.29
CA ASN A 425 6.13 2.70 17.30
C ASN A 425 5.99 3.70 16.13
N ILE A 426 5.82 4.97 16.46
CA ILE A 426 5.57 6.04 15.48
C ILE A 426 6.74 7.02 15.30
N SER A 427 7.81 6.91 16.05
CA SER A 427 8.97 7.80 15.91
C SER A 427 10.07 7.22 15.03
N ARG A 428 10.70 8.08 14.23
CA ARG A 428 11.81 7.76 13.32
C ARG A 428 12.90 8.80 13.43
N GLN A 429 14.17 8.37 13.45
CA GLN A 429 15.35 9.22 13.52
C GLN A 429 15.76 9.66 12.12
N LEU A 430 14.84 10.32 11.41
CA LEU A 430 15.03 10.82 10.06
C LEU A 430 15.05 12.35 10.04
N TRP A 431 15.60 12.94 9.00
CA TRP A 431 15.68 14.38 8.88
C TRP A 431 14.53 14.97 8.03
N TYR A 432 14.06 14.23 7.03
CA TYR A 432 12.92 14.59 6.20
C TYR A 432 11.69 13.80 6.60
N GLY A 433 10.62 14.48 7.00
CA GLY A 433 9.34 13.92 7.45
C GLY A 433 8.63 14.84 8.43
N HIS A 434 7.42 14.48 8.84
CA HIS A 434 6.64 15.22 9.82
C HIS A 434 7.31 15.18 11.19
N ARG A 435 7.80 16.31 11.66
CA ARG A 435 8.40 16.39 13.00
C ARG A 435 7.34 16.19 14.06
N ILE A 436 7.71 15.48 15.13
CA ILE A 436 6.84 15.27 16.29
C ILE A 436 6.53 16.62 16.95
N PRO A 437 5.22 16.99 17.14
CA PRO A 437 4.82 18.29 17.64
C PRO A 437 4.90 18.36 19.17
N VAL A 438 6.07 18.06 19.70
CA VAL A 438 6.40 18.12 21.13
C VAL A 438 7.64 18.95 21.30
N TRP A 439 7.63 19.83 22.30
CA TRP A 439 8.74 20.72 22.65
C TRP A 439 9.16 20.51 24.08
N TYR A 440 10.42 20.76 24.35
CA TYR A 440 11.08 20.61 25.65
C TYR A 440 11.73 21.92 26.06
N LYS A 441 11.60 22.28 27.36
CA LYS A 441 12.31 23.41 27.99
C LYS A 441 12.69 23.02 29.42
N GLY A 442 13.91 22.54 29.61
CA GLY A 442 14.31 21.84 30.85
C GLY A 442 13.41 20.63 31.09
N ASP A 443 12.78 20.55 32.25
CA ASP A 443 11.85 19.47 32.62
C ASP A 443 10.42 19.64 32.09
N LYS A 444 10.14 20.76 31.38
CA LYS A 444 8.80 21.03 30.85
C LYS A 444 8.64 20.38 29.47
N ILE A 445 7.50 19.75 29.27
CA ILE A 445 7.10 19.14 28.00
C ILE A 445 5.79 19.81 27.55
N LEU A 446 5.74 20.24 26.30
CA LEU A 446 4.57 20.79 25.66
C LEU A 446 4.27 20.04 24.37
N CYS A 447 3.05 19.51 24.24
CA CYS A 447 2.53 19.00 22.97
C CYS A 447 1.54 20.03 22.41
N ASP A 448 1.84 20.61 21.26
CA ASP A 448 0.93 21.59 20.63
C ASP A 448 1.00 21.49 19.10
N ILE A 449 0.03 22.11 18.41
CA ILE A 449 -0.02 22.19 16.95
C ILE A 449 1.02 23.19 16.44
N GLU A 450 1.19 24.30 17.13
CA GLU A 450 2.12 25.37 16.80
C GLU A 450 3.31 25.40 17.77
N ALA A 451 4.43 25.91 17.31
CA ALA A 451 5.60 26.10 18.14
C ALA A 451 5.30 27.11 19.26
N PRO A 452 5.82 26.90 20.50
CA PRO A 452 5.70 27.86 21.56
C PRO A 452 6.31 29.22 21.17
N GLY A 453 5.60 30.33 21.49
CA GLY A 453 6.09 31.67 21.17
C GLY A 453 7.25 32.18 22.06
N GLU A 454 7.60 31.45 23.12
CA GLU A 454 8.72 31.77 24.01
C GLU A 454 10.02 31.17 23.54
N GLU A 455 11.13 31.86 23.69
CA GLU A 455 12.47 31.32 23.42
C GLU A 455 12.87 30.18 24.38
N GLY A 456 13.78 29.31 23.91
CA GLY A 456 14.37 28.22 24.68
C GLY A 456 13.59 26.91 24.68
N TRP A 457 12.55 26.79 23.86
CA TRP A 457 11.90 25.52 23.56
C TRP A 457 12.58 24.81 22.38
N GLU A 458 12.90 23.54 22.54
CA GLU A 458 13.48 22.69 21.52
C GLU A 458 12.43 21.65 21.08
N GLN A 459 12.17 21.56 19.78
CA GLN A 459 11.26 20.57 19.23
C GLN A 459 11.92 19.18 19.24
N ASP A 460 11.12 18.14 19.51
CA ASP A 460 11.54 16.75 19.40
C ASP A 460 12.30 16.51 18.08
N PRO A 461 13.52 15.91 18.11
CA PRO A 461 14.34 15.74 16.91
C PRO A 461 13.80 14.71 15.94
N ASP A 462 12.95 13.77 16.40
CA ASP A 462 12.40 12.68 15.62
C ASP A 462 11.27 13.16 14.68
N THR A 463 11.07 12.38 13.64
CA THR A 463 9.93 12.50 12.71
C THR A 463 8.96 11.35 12.94
N LEU A 464 7.73 11.52 12.46
CA LEU A 464 6.72 10.48 12.49
C LEU A 464 6.96 9.44 11.39
N ASP A 465 6.55 8.23 11.65
CA ASP A 465 6.35 7.17 10.66
C ASP A 465 5.47 7.68 9.51
N THR A 466 5.85 7.41 8.27
CA THR A 466 5.07 7.81 7.09
C THR A 466 3.63 7.30 7.15
N TRP A 467 3.42 6.13 7.76
CA TRP A 467 2.10 5.53 7.89
C TRP A 467 1.18 6.30 8.85
N PHE A 468 1.72 7.15 9.73
CA PHE A 468 0.93 8.03 10.58
C PHE A 468 0.23 9.11 9.74
N SER A 469 0.94 9.77 8.84
CA SER A 469 0.36 10.75 7.92
C SER A 469 -0.54 10.12 6.86
N SER A 470 -0.10 8.98 6.30
CA SER A 470 -0.85 8.25 5.27
C SER A 470 -2.17 7.65 5.80
N ALA A 471 -2.25 7.37 7.11
CA ALA A 471 -3.48 6.91 7.77
C ALA A 471 -4.58 7.98 7.85
N LEU A 472 -4.25 9.24 7.62
CA LEU A 472 -5.22 10.35 7.58
C LEU A 472 -5.76 10.62 6.16
N TRP A 473 -5.25 9.91 5.15
CA TRP A 473 -5.40 10.23 3.73
C TRP A 473 -6.85 10.41 3.29
N THR A 474 -7.74 9.47 3.63
CA THR A 474 -9.14 9.46 3.19
C THR A 474 -9.96 10.65 3.67
N PHE A 475 -9.52 11.38 4.70
CA PHE A 475 -10.24 12.53 5.23
C PHE A 475 -9.40 13.81 5.28
N SER A 476 -8.09 13.74 5.40
CA SER A 476 -7.23 14.92 5.32
C SER A 476 -7.24 15.53 3.91
N THR A 477 -7.35 14.72 2.86
CA THR A 477 -7.50 15.18 1.48
C THR A 477 -8.85 15.85 1.20
N LEU A 478 -9.85 15.60 2.06
CA LEU A 478 -11.18 16.19 2.00
C LEU A 478 -11.32 17.44 2.88
N GLY A 479 -10.21 17.95 3.43
CA GLY A 479 -10.17 19.21 4.15
C GLY A 479 -10.04 19.12 5.66
N TRP A 480 -10.05 17.90 6.26
CA TRP A 480 -9.76 17.75 7.68
C TRP A 480 -8.36 18.33 8.01
N PRO A 481 -8.14 19.05 9.14
CA PRO A 481 -8.92 19.05 10.38
C PRO A 481 -10.13 20.03 10.45
N ASP A 482 -10.47 20.72 9.37
CA ASP A 482 -11.75 21.44 9.34
C ASP A 482 -12.92 20.46 9.18
N GLU A 483 -13.57 20.13 10.31
CA GLU A 483 -14.74 19.22 10.33
C GLU A 483 -15.97 19.80 9.61
N LYS A 484 -15.92 21.07 9.16
CA LYS A 484 -16.98 21.72 8.36
C LYS A 484 -16.67 21.73 6.87
N ALA A 485 -15.51 21.27 6.46
CA ALA A 485 -15.07 21.24 5.05
C ALA A 485 -16.15 20.59 4.16
N PRO A 486 -16.55 21.23 3.06
CA PRO A 486 -17.63 20.73 2.18
C PRO A 486 -17.33 19.35 1.61
N ASP A 487 -16.09 19.10 1.19
CA ASP A 487 -15.67 17.81 0.61
C ASP A 487 -15.71 16.70 1.66
N LEU A 488 -15.30 16.99 2.91
CA LEU A 488 -15.37 16.03 4.01
C LEU A 488 -16.83 15.59 4.26
N LYS A 489 -17.76 16.53 4.30
CA LYS A 489 -19.19 16.23 4.50
C LYS A 489 -19.82 15.50 3.33
N THR A 490 -19.29 15.69 2.12
CA THR A 490 -19.86 15.12 0.90
C THR A 490 -19.30 13.73 0.61
N TYR A 491 -17.98 13.54 0.74
CA TYR A 491 -17.29 12.37 0.21
C TYR A 491 -16.75 11.41 1.27
N HIS A 492 -16.84 11.76 2.56
CA HIS A 492 -16.48 10.83 3.64
C HIS A 492 -17.74 10.09 4.16
N PRO A 493 -17.66 8.78 4.44
CA PRO A 493 -16.54 7.88 4.15
C PRO A 493 -16.35 7.62 2.66
N THR A 494 -15.10 7.43 2.24
CA THR A 494 -14.74 7.07 0.87
C THR A 494 -15.49 5.81 0.43
N SER A 495 -15.99 5.77 -0.81
CA SER A 495 -16.75 4.60 -1.29
C SER A 495 -15.87 3.38 -1.52
N PHE A 496 -14.68 3.59 -2.09
CA PHE A 496 -13.82 2.52 -2.59
C PHE A 496 -12.34 2.90 -2.48
N ILE A 497 -11.51 1.94 -2.05
CA ILE A 497 -10.05 2.01 -2.13
C ILE A 497 -9.51 0.70 -2.74
N ASP A 498 -8.39 0.78 -3.46
CA ASP A 498 -7.75 -0.36 -4.13
C ASP A 498 -6.26 -0.45 -3.78
N PRO A 499 -5.91 -0.91 -2.58
CA PRO A 499 -4.53 -1.13 -2.18
C PRO A 499 -4.03 -2.53 -2.57
N GLY A 500 -2.71 -2.66 -2.79
CA GLY A 500 -2.07 -3.97 -2.81
C GLY A 500 -2.12 -4.66 -1.45
N TYR A 501 -2.14 -6.00 -1.42
CA TYR A 501 -2.20 -6.75 -0.16
C TYR A 501 -1.01 -6.46 0.77
N GLU A 502 0.12 -5.97 0.24
CA GLU A 502 1.30 -5.64 1.05
C GLU A 502 1.08 -4.48 2.02
N ILE A 503 0.11 -3.59 1.72
CA ILE A 503 -0.18 -2.42 2.57
C ILE A 503 -1.49 -2.55 3.36
N LEU A 504 -2.05 -3.76 3.46
CA LEU A 504 -3.26 -4.03 4.23
C LEU A 504 -3.10 -3.58 5.69
N PHE A 505 -1.99 -3.94 6.32
CA PHE A 505 -1.73 -3.60 7.72
C PHE A 505 -1.15 -2.21 7.89
N PHE A 506 -0.24 -1.81 6.99
CA PHE A 506 0.41 -0.52 7.02
C PHE A 506 -0.55 0.66 6.80
N TRP A 507 -1.50 0.50 5.90
CA TRP A 507 -2.34 1.59 5.44
C TRP A 507 -3.82 1.39 5.74
N VAL A 508 -4.42 0.30 5.26
CA VAL A 508 -5.86 0.05 5.40
C VAL A 508 -6.28 -0.01 6.87
N ALA A 509 -5.59 -0.83 7.66
CA ALA A 509 -5.88 -1.00 9.07
C ALA A 509 -5.67 0.30 9.87
N ARG A 510 -4.60 1.05 9.57
CA ARG A 510 -4.30 2.31 10.25
C ARG A 510 -5.24 3.45 9.87
N MET A 511 -5.76 3.48 8.64
CA MET A 511 -6.83 4.41 8.27
C MET A 511 -8.11 4.16 9.09
N ILE A 512 -8.48 2.90 9.29
CA ILE A 512 -9.62 2.53 10.12
C ILE A 512 -9.42 3.00 11.58
N LEU A 513 -8.22 2.78 12.12
CA LEU A 513 -7.84 3.26 13.45
C LEU A 513 -8.00 4.78 13.57
N MET A 514 -7.38 5.52 12.65
CA MET A 514 -7.34 6.99 12.72
C MET A 514 -8.71 7.63 12.48
N SER A 515 -9.45 7.18 11.48
CA SER A 515 -10.79 7.70 11.21
C SER A 515 -11.73 7.38 12.36
N GLY A 516 -11.71 6.16 12.89
CA GLY A 516 -12.53 5.75 14.01
C GLY A 516 -12.29 6.56 15.28
N PHE A 517 -11.03 6.88 15.60
CA PHE A 517 -10.70 7.74 16.74
C PHE A 517 -11.02 9.21 16.49
N LEU A 518 -10.59 9.78 15.35
CA LEU A 518 -10.65 11.22 15.10
C LEU A 518 -12.03 11.71 14.68
N LEU A 519 -12.77 10.90 13.91
CA LEU A 519 -14.08 11.22 13.34
C LEU A 519 -15.23 10.42 13.96
N GLY A 520 -14.96 9.28 14.57
CA GLY A 520 -15.97 8.32 15.02
C GLY A 520 -16.66 7.59 13.87
N GLU A 521 -16.01 7.51 12.72
CA GLU A 521 -16.57 6.98 11.47
C GLU A 521 -15.58 6.05 10.78
N VAL A 522 -16.08 5.10 9.97
CA VAL A 522 -15.21 4.29 9.11
C VAL A 522 -14.59 5.15 8.01
N PRO A 523 -13.35 4.91 7.58
CA PRO A 523 -12.68 5.77 6.57
C PRO A 523 -13.19 5.52 5.15
N PHE A 524 -13.64 4.30 4.86
CA PHE A 524 -14.11 3.84 3.56
C PHE A 524 -15.07 2.66 3.74
N LYS A 525 -15.85 2.36 2.67
CA LYS A 525 -16.82 1.26 2.68
C LYS A 525 -16.23 -0.04 2.14
N ILE A 526 -15.44 0.04 1.07
CA ILE A 526 -14.87 -1.13 0.38
C ILE A 526 -13.36 -0.95 0.24
N ALA A 527 -12.60 -1.95 0.70
CA ALA A 527 -11.20 -2.15 0.41
C ALA A 527 -11.05 -3.34 -0.54
N TYR A 528 -10.88 -3.06 -1.83
CA TYR A 528 -10.64 -4.04 -2.87
C TYR A 528 -9.14 -4.30 -2.95
N ILE A 529 -8.67 -5.42 -2.40
CA ILE A 529 -7.26 -5.73 -2.34
C ILE A 529 -6.83 -6.37 -3.66
N HIS A 530 -5.95 -5.71 -4.41
CA HIS A 530 -5.37 -6.30 -5.60
C HIS A 530 -4.11 -7.14 -5.30
N GLY A 531 -3.78 -8.06 -6.19
CA GLY A 531 -2.54 -8.85 -6.17
C GLY A 531 -1.37 -8.09 -6.79
N MET A 532 -0.19 -8.71 -6.75
CA MET A 532 1.03 -8.13 -7.30
C MET A 532 1.26 -8.56 -8.74
N LEU A 533 1.74 -7.64 -9.58
CA LEU A 533 2.31 -8.00 -10.87
C LEU A 533 3.71 -8.57 -10.69
N ARG A 534 3.97 -9.70 -11.34
CA ARG A 534 5.24 -10.41 -11.33
C ARG A 534 5.80 -10.53 -12.76
N ASN A 535 7.09 -10.73 -12.89
CA ASN A 535 7.71 -11.04 -14.19
C ASN A 535 7.35 -12.49 -14.65
N ALA A 536 7.76 -12.86 -15.83
CA ALA A 536 7.50 -14.20 -16.40
C ALA A 536 8.06 -15.35 -15.55
N GLN A 537 9.05 -15.08 -14.67
CA GLN A 537 9.64 -16.04 -13.74
C GLN A 537 8.94 -16.04 -12.37
N GLY A 538 7.82 -15.34 -12.22
CA GLY A 538 7.07 -15.24 -10.98
C GLY A 538 7.71 -14.33 -9.90
N GLN A 539 8.76 -13.57 -10.25
CA GLN A 539 9.42 -12.66 -9.33
C GLN A 539 8.73 -11.29 -9.33
N LYS A 540 8.66 -10.64 -8.17
CA LYS A 540 8.18 -9.27 -8.04
C LYS A 540 9.05 -8.31 -8.85
N PHE A 541 8.44 -7.36 -9.56
CA PHE A 541 9.17 -6.26 -10.17
C PHE A 541 9.82 -5.40 -9.10
N SER A 542 11.12 -5.20 -9.21
CA SER A 542 11.90 -4.44 -8.23
C SER A 542 13.06 -3.73 -8.92
N LYS A 543 13.28 -2.47 -8.57
CA LYS A 543 14.47 -1.71 -9.02
C LYS A 543 15.79 -2.34 -8.52
N SER A 544 15.75 -3.06 -7.40
CA SER A 544 16.93 -3.73 -6.85
C SER A 544 17.31 -5.02 -7.59
N LEU A 545 16.35 -5.61 -8.32
CA LEU A 545 16.57 -6.80 -9.16
C LEU A 545 16.83 -6.45 -10.62
N ASP A 546 16.83 -5.16 -10.96
CA ASP A 546 17.00 -4.63 -12.34
C ASP A 546 16.03 -5.28 -13.37
N ASN A 547 14.84 -5.71 -12.87
CA ASN A 547 13.78 -6.32 -13.66
C ASN A 547 12.54 -5.42 -13.80
N GLY A 548 12.65 -4.14 -13.38
CA GLY A 548 11.58 -3.16 -13.47
C GLY A 548 11.30 -2.76 -14.92
N ILE A 549 10.03 -2.85 -15.33
CA ILE A 549 9.56 -2.34 -16.62
C ILE A 549 8.85 -1.01 -16.37
N ASP A 550 9.28 0.04 -17.10
CA ASP A 550 8.58 1.33 -17.08
C ASP A 550 7.27 1.18 -17.88
N PRO A 551 6.11 1.48 -17.28
CA PRO A 551 4.84 1.42 -18.02
C PRO A 551 4.81 2.32 -19.25
N ILE A 552 5.58 3.42 -19.25
CA ILE A 552 5.64 4.35 -20.37
C ILE A 552 6.31 3.71 -21.60
N ASP A 553 7.32 2.86 -21.42
CA ASP A 553 7.93 2.12 -22.53
C ASP A 553 6.91 1.22 -23.23
N ILE A 554 6.02 0.60 -22.43
CA ILE A 554 4.94 -0.23 -22.95
C ILE A 554 3.89 0.61 -23.68
N ILE A 555 3.49 1.73 -23.08
CA ILE A 555 2.52 2.68 -23.70
C ILE A 555 3.07 3.20 -25.04
N ASN A 556 4.32 3.62 -25.06
CA ASN A 556 4.96 4.12 -26.29
C ASN A 556 5.01 3.08 -27.42
N GLN A 557 5.04 1.78 -27.09
CA GLN A 557 5.12 0.71 -28.09
C GLN A 557 3.74 0.15 -28.48
N TYR A 558 2.82 0.07 -27.52
CA TYR A 558 1.56 -0.65 -27.71
C TYR A 558 0.29 0.19 -27.50
N GLY A 559 0.40 1.37 -26.87
CA GLY A 559 -0.72 2.21 -26.45
C GLY A 559 -1.19 1.93 -25.03
N ALA A 560 -1.79 2.94 -24.39
CA ALA A 560 -2.28 2.86 -23.02
C ALA A 560 -3.44 1.86 -22.87
N ASP A 561 -4.38 1.84 -23.81
CA ASP A 561 -5.53 0.92 -23.78
C ASP A 561 -5.09 -0.56 -23.80
N ALA A 562 -4.04 -0.88 -24.58
CA ALA A 562 -3.51 -2.25 -24.62
C ALA A 562 -2.86 -2.65 -23.30
N LEU A 563 -2.13 -1.75 -22.65
CA LEU A 563 -1.56 -1.96 -21.31
C LEU A 563 -2.70 -2.18 -20.29
N ARG A 564 -3.68 -1.28 -20.24
CA ARG A 564 -4.83 -1.33 -19.32
C ARG A 564 -5.55 -2.68 -19.39
N MET A 565 -5.94 -3.12 -20.58
CA MET A 565 -6.59 -4.43 -20.77
C MET A 565 -5.70 -5.59 -20.32
N SER A 566 -4.41 -5.53 -20.58
CA SER A 566 -3.48 -6.62 -20.26
C SER A 566 -3.32 -6.85 -18.76
N VAL A 567 -3.44 -5.80 -17.94
CA VAL A 567 -3.29 -5.89 -16.49
C VAL A 567 -4.63 -6.14 -15.78
N LEU A 568 -5.76 -5.91 -16.44
CA LEU A 568 -7.10 -6.09 -15.86
C LEU A 568 -7.69 -7.47 -16.14
N VAL A 569 -7.66 -7.93 -17.41
CA VAL A 569 -8.31 -9.17 -17.81
C VAL A 569 -7.70 -10.38 -17.12
N GLY A 570 -8.53 -11.23 -16.51
CA GLY A 570 -8.12 -12.47 -15.84
C GLY A 570 -7.41 -12.26 -14.49
N VAL A 571 -7.39 -11.05 -13.96
CA VAL A 571 -6.75 -10.73 -12.67
C VAL A 571 -7.81 -10.45 -11.61
N GLY A 572 -8.26 -11.48 -10.92
CA GLY A 572 -9.22 -11.35 -9.80
C GLY A 572 -8.59 -10.79 -8.53
N PRO A 573 -9.41 -10.31 -7.58
CA PRO A 573 -8.93 -9.66 -6.36
C PRO A 573 -8.00 -10.56 -5.54
N GLY A 574 -6.92 -9.97 -5.02
CA GLY A 574 -5.92 -10.63 -4.21
C GLY A 574 -5.03 -11.64 -4.94
N ASN A 575 -5.18 -11.84 -6.25
CA ASN A 575 -4.38 -12.80 -7.02
C ASN A 575 -3.20 -12.10 -7.70
N ASP A 576 -2.01 -12.69 -7.54
CA ASP A 576 -0.85 -12.27 -8.31
C ASP A 576 -1.02 -12.62 -9.80
N CYS A 577 -0.47 -11.79 -10.66
CA CYS A 577 -0.50 -11.99 -12.11
C CYS A 577 0.90 -11.85 -12.70
N ASN A 578 1.28 -12.77 -13.57
CA ASN A 578 2.51 -12.63 -14.36
C ASN A 578 2.24 -11.70 -15.55
N PHE A 579 3.05 -10.66 -15.66
CA PHE A 579 3.01 -9.75 -16.80
C PHE A 579 3.59 -10.41 -18.04
N ASP A 580 2.82 -10.37 -19.14
CA ASP A 580 3.21 -10.94 -20.43
C ASP A 580 3.06 -9.92 -21.56
N LEU A 581 4.15 -9.58 -22.22
CA LEU A 581 4.16 -8.68 -23.40
C LEU A 581 3.35 -9.21 -24.57
N ASN A 582 3.21 -10.54 -24.71
CA ASN A 582 2.36 -11.11 -25.75
C ASN A 582 0.89 -10.80 -25.49
N LYS A 583 0.48 -10.77 -24.24
CA LYS A 583 -0.87 -10.36 -23.83
C LYS A 583 -1.13 -8.90 -24.21
N VAL A 584 -0.17 -8.00 -23.94
CA VAL A 584 -0.26 -6.58 -24.35
C VAL A 584 -0.38 -6.46 -25.87
N ARG A 585 0.45 -7.20 -26.62
CA ARG A 585 0.37 -7.25 -28.10
C ARG A 585 -0.98 -7.74 -28.59
N GLY A 586 -1.54 -8.77 -27.94
CA GLY A 586 -2.88 -9.27 -28.25
C GLY A 586 -3.95 -8.20 -28.13
N TYR A 587 -3.92 -7.39 -27.04
CA TYR A 587 -4.88 -6.29 -26.88
C TYR A 587 -4.64 -5.10 -27.80
N LYS A 588 -3.42 -4.85 -28.24
CA LYS A 588 -3.17 -3.91 -29.36
C LYS A 588 -3.86 -4.38 -30.65
N HIS A 589 -3.80 -5.68 -30.96
CA HIS A 589 -4.52 -6.24 -32.11
C HIS A 589 -6.05 -6.15 -31.91
N PHE A 590 -6.54 -6.33 -30.70
CA PHE A 590 -7.95 -6.13 -30.38
C PHE A 590 -8.38 -4.67 -30.63
N GLY A 591 -7.59 -3.69 -30.21
CA GLY A 591 -7.85 -2.28 -30.54
C GLY A 591 -7.96 -2.05 -32.04
N ASN A 592 -7.04 -2.59 -32.83
CA ASN A 592 -7.12 -2.52 -34.30
C ASN A 592 -8.36 -3.24 -34.88
N LYS A 593 -8.78 -4.36 -34.28
CA LYS A 593 -10.03 -5.05 -34.67
C LYS A 593 -11.23 -4.16 -34.41
N LEU A 594 -11.35 -3.56 -33.21
CA LEU A 594 -12.40 -2.61 -32.86
C LEU A 594 -12.45 -1.42 -33.80
N TRP A 595 -11.26 -0.86 -34.14
CA TRP A 595 -11.15 0.21 -35.13
C TRP A 595 -11.68 -0.15 -36.51
N ASN A 596 -11.37 -1.36 -36.98
CA ASN A 596 -11.87 -1.85 -38.27
C ASN A 596 -13.36 -2.17 -38.24
N ILE A 597 -13.90 -2.65 -37.10
CA ILE A 597 -15.34 -2.78 -36.88
C ILE A 597 -16.02 -1.41 -37.06
N ALA A 598 -15.54 -0.41 -36.35
CA ALA A 598 -16.08 0.95 -36.42
C ALA A 598 -15.99 1.52 -37.85
N ARG A 599 -14.85 1.33 -38.53
CA ARG A 599 -14.68 1.71 -39.92
C ARG A 599 -15.72 1.08 -40.83
N PHE A 600 -15.92 -0.23 -40.73
CA PHE A 600 -16.94 -0.94 -41.52
C PHE A 600 -18.35 -0.40 -41.26
N VAL A 601 -18.74 -0.22 -39.99
CA VAL A 601 -20.07 0.30 -39.64
C VAL A 601 -20.26 1.71 -40.19
N LEU A 602 -19.29 2.61 -39.98
CA LEU A 602 -19.36 4.00 -40.46
C LEU A 602 -19.43 4.11 -42.00
N MET A 603 -18.75 3.21 -42.71
CA MET A 603 -18.84 3.16 -44.20
C MET A 603 -20.19 2.58 -44.68
N SER A 604 -20.88 1.84 -43.83
CA SER A 604 -22.17 1.19 -44.14
C SER A 604 -23.37 2.08 -43.89
N VAL A 605 -23.21 3.22 -43.20
CA VAL A 605 -24.29 4.15 -42.84
C VAL A 605 -24.07 5.51 -43.50
N PRO A 606 -25.15 6.30 -43.84
CA PRO A 606 -25.00 7.65 -44.33
C PRO A 606 -24.53 8.63 -43.23
N GLU A 607 -24.14 9.84 -43.66
CA GLU A 607 -23.71 10.92 -42.74
C GLU A 607 -24.85 11.37 -41.78
N ASP A 608 -26.11 11.31 -42.22
CA ASP A 608 -27.28 11.58 -41.40
C ASP A 608 -28.01 10.27 -41.09
N ILE A 609 -27.92 9.83 -39.83
CA ILE A 609 -28.53 8.56 -39.35
C ILE A 609 -29.89 8.72 -38.70
N ILE A 610 -30.47 9.94 -38.66
CA ILE A 610 -31.71 10.20 -37.93
C ILE A 610 -32.83 9.28 -38.40
N ASP A 611 -33.00 9.14 -39.71
CA ASP A 611 -34.08 8.30 -40.29
C ASP A 611 -33.77 6.81 -40.11
N ILE A 612 -32.49 6.42 -40.17
CA ILE A 612 -32.05 5.04 -39.93
C ILE A 612 -32.35 4.63 -38.51
N MET A 613 -32.04 5.48 -37.55
CA MET A 613 -32.29 5.17 -36.13
C MET A 613 -33.78 5.05 -35.78
N LYS A 614 -34.66 5.54 -36.63
CA LYS A 614 -36.12 5.39 -36.50
C LYS A 614 -36.69 4.25 -37.33
N SER A 615 -35.93 3.65 -38.24
CA SER A 615 -36.38 2.58 -39.11
C SER A 615 -36.84 1.35 -38.31
N PRO A 616 -37.87 0.63 -38.75
CA PRO A 616 -38.27 -0.61 -38.08
C PRO A 616 -37.17 -1.65 -38.21
N LEU A 617 -36.99 -2.43 -37.15
CA LEU A 617 -36.04 -3.55 -37.11
C LEU A 617 -36.71 -4.80 -37.74
N SER A 618 -35.91 -5.58 -38.47
CA SER A 618 -36.29 -6.93 -38.83
C SER A 618 -36.42 -7.82 -37.58
N PRO A 619 -37.22 -8.90 -37.60
CA PRO A 619 -37.27 -9.81 -36.43
C PRO A 619 -35.92 -10.38 -36.02
N GLN A 620 -35.01 -10.60 -36.97
CA GLN A 620 -33.68 -11.08 -36.71
C GLN A 620 -32.82 -10.00 -36.02
N ASP A 621 -32.81 -8.76 -36.51
CA ASP A 621 -32.05 -7.65 -35.93
C ASP A 621 -32.60 -7.27 -34.56
N GLN A 622 -33.94 -7.33 -34.36
CA GLN A 622 -34.53 -7.13 -33.07
C GLN A 622 -34.05 -8.16 -32.05
N LYS A 623 -34.02 -9.44 -32.44
CA LYS A 623 -33.51 -10.51 -31.59
C LYS A 623 -32.04 -10.30 -31.19
N LEU A 624 -31.18 -9.87 -32.14
CA LEU A 624 -29.78 -9.56 -31.85
C LEU A 624 -29.61 -8.41 -30.84
N LEU A 625 -30.44 -7.38 -30.92
CA LEU A 625 -30.44 -6.29 -29.95
C LEU A 625 -31.03 -6.70 -28.59
N GLU A 626 -31.95 -7.64 -28.52
CA GLU A 626 -32.45 -8.23 -27.27
C GLU A 626 -31.35 -9.07 -26.60
N GLU A 627 -30.62 -9.89 -27.34
CA GLU A 627 -29.44 -10.62 -26.86
C GLU A 627 -28.36 -9.67 -26.35
N LEU A 628 -28.11 -8.54 -27.02
CA LEU A 628 -27.19 -7.51 -26.56
C LEU A 628 -27.65 -6.86 -25.25
N ARG A 629 -28.92 -6.61 -25.04
CA ARG A 629 -29.45 -6.08 -23.77
C ARG A 629 -29.22 -7.05 -22.63
N THR A 630 -29.51 -8.34 -22.81
CA THR A 630 -29.22 -9.37 -21.82
C THR A 630 -27.70 -9.40 -21.47
N PHE A 631 -26.84 -9.28 -22.49
CA PHE A 631 -25.41 -9.19 -22.29
C PHE A 631 -25.01 -7.93 -21.49
N VAL A 632 -25.62 -6.78 -21.75
CA VAL A 632 -25.40 -5.55 -20.96
C VAL A 632 -25.76 -5.75 -19.49
N GLU A 633 -26.89 -6.42 -19.20
CA GLU A 633 -27.30 -6.73 -17.83
C GLU A 633 -26.27 -7.61 -17.12
N GLU A 634 -25.73 -8.64 -17.77
CA GLU A 634 -24.67 -9.49 -17.22
C GLU A 634 -23.39 -8.71 -16.92
N ILE A 635 -22.97 -7.83 -17.84
CA ILE A 635 -21.78 -6.99 -17.63
C ILE A 635 -22.01 -6.02 -16.48
N THR A 636 -23.19 -5.43 -16.38
CA THR A 636 -23.56 -4.50 -15.31
C THR A 636 -23.51 -5.20 -13.95
N GLU A 637 -24.02 -6.44 -13.86
CA GLU A 637 -23.90 -7.24 -12.64
C GLU A 637 -22.45 -7.54 -12.26
N ASP A 638 -21.59 -7.85 -13.24
CA ASP A 638 -20.15 -8.06 -12.96
C ASP A 638 -19.48 -6.78 -12.48
N MET A 639 -19.79 -5.63 -13.08
CA MET A 639 -19.26 -4.33 -12.67
C MET A 639 -19.73 -3.93 -11.26
N ASP A 640 -21.02 -4.08 -10.95
CA ASP A 640 -21.59 -3.77 -9.63
C ASP A 640 -21.04 -4.67 -8.51
N ARG A 641 -20.60 -5.89 -8.86
CA ARG A 641 -19.95 -6.83 -7.93
C ARG A 641 -18.42 -6.73 -7.93
N PHE A 642 -17.85 -5.71 -8.54
CA PHE A 642 -16.40 -5.52 -8.64
C PHE A 642 -15.65 -6.69 -9.33
N ARG A 643 -16.31 -7.39 -10.25
CA ARG A 643 -15.72 -8.47 -11.05
C ARG A 643 -15.21 -7.94 -12.40
N PHE A 644 -14.46 -6.86 -12.37
CA PHE A 644 -13.96 -6.13 -13.55
C PHE A 644 -13.21 -7.02 -14.54
N TYR A 645 -12.43 -7.97 -14.02
CA TYR A 645 -11.67 -8.93 -14.81
C TYR A 645 -12.57 -9.83 -15.67
N LEU A 646 -13.75 -10.23 -15.15
CA LEU A 646 -14.74 -11.01 -15.90
C LEU A 646 -15.49 -10.14 -16.91
N ALA A 647 -15.91 -8.94 -16.52
CA ALA A 647 -16.56 -8.00 -17.41
C ALA A 647 -15.68 -7.69 -18.63
N ALA A 648 -14.41 -7.35 -18.42
CA ALA A 648 -13.44 -7.08 -19.49
C ALA A 648 -13.26 -8.27 -20.44
N GLU A 649 -13.16 -9.48 -19.91
CA GLU A 649 -13.02 -10.71 -20.70
C GLU A 649 -14.27 -10.99 -21.54
N LYS A 650 -15.47 -10.91 -20.94
CA LYS A 650 -16.75 -11.10 -21.64
C LYS A 650 -16.92 -10.08 -22.76
N ILE A 651 -16.63 -8.79 -22.50
CA ILE A 651 -16.75 -7.73 -23.52
C ILE A 651 -15.76 -7.97 -24.66
N TYR A 652 -14.51 -8.36 -24.36
CA TYR A 652 -13.53 -8.74 -25.37
C TYR A 652 -14.06 -9.86 -26.27
N HIS A 653 -14.58 -10.94 -25.69
CA HIS A 653 -15.12 -12.08 -26.47
C HIS A 653 -16.33 -11.70 -27.28
N TYR A 654 -17.25 -10.90 -26.72
CA TYR A 654 -18.44 -10.42 -27.45
C TYR A 654 -18.03 -9.59 -28.67
N VAL A 655 -17.16 -8.59 -28.50
CA VAL A 655 -16.75 -7.69 -29.61
C VAL A 655 -15.96 -8.45 -30.67
N TRP A 656 -15.08 -9.36 -30.28
CA TRP A 656 -14.24 -10.11 -31.23
C TRP A 656 -15.05 -11.18 -31.97
N HIS A 657 -15.70 -12.09 -31.24
CA HIS A 657 -16.27 -13.29 -31.84
C HIS A 657 -17.75 -13.15 -32.20
N THR A 658 -18.53 -12.42 -31.44
CA THR A 658 -19.96 -12.23 -31.72
C THR A 658 -20.17 -11.05 -32.68
N PHE A 659 -19.69 -9.87 -32.33
CA PHE A 659 -19.92 -8.69 -33.16
C PHE A 659 -19.15 -8.75 -34.47
N ALA A 660 -17.81 -8.93 -34.45
CA ALA A 660 -17.00 -8.88 -35.65
C ALA A 660 -17.14 -10.12 -36.54
N ASP A 661 -17.04 -11.34 -35.95
CA ASP A 661 -16.93 -12.55 -36.74
C ASP A 661 -18.30 -13.13 -37.16
N LYS A 662 -19.41 -12.74 -36.48
CA LYS A 662 -20.76 -13.21 -36.77
C LYS A 662 -21.68 -12.10 -37.25
N ILE A 663 -22.04 -11.13 -36.40
CA ILE A 663 -23.06 -10.12 -36.69
C ILE A 663 -22.70 -9.29 -37.93
N ILE A 664 -21.44 -8.81 -38.03
CA ILE A 664 -20.97 -8.04 -39.19
C ILE A 664 -21.05 -8.90 -40.47
N GLU A 665 -20.57 -10.15 -40.42
CA GLU A 665 -20.55 -11.02 -41.60
C GLU A 665 -21.98 -11.31 -42.08
N GLU A 666 -22.91 -11.64 -41.18
CA GLU A 666 -24.33 -11.89 -41.52
C GLU A 666 -25.01 -10.62 -42.06
N SER A 667 -24.70 -9.45 -41.56
CA SER A 667 -25.29 -8.17 -41.97
C SER A 667 -24.92 -7.77 -43.40
N LYS A 668 -23.82 -8.28 -43.98
CA LYS A 668 -23.36 -7.92 -45.34
C LYS A 668 -24.41 -8.21 -46.39
N VAL A 669 -25.21 -9.27 -46.25
CA VAL A 669 -26.28 -9.64 -47.15
C VAL A 669 -27.36 -8.54 -47.19
N ASN A 670 -27.80 -8.09 -46.04
CA ASN A 670 -28.85 -7.03 -45.96
C ASN A 670 -28.29 -5.64 -46.38
N LEU A 671 -27.03 -5.35 -46.08
CA LEU A 671 -26.40 -4.07 -46.48
C LEU A 671 -26.23 -3.91 -47.97
N THR A 672 -26.13 -5.02 -48.72
CA THR A 672 -26.03 -5.03 -50.20
C THR A 672 -27.38 -5.31 -50.89
N SER A 673 -28.47 -5.52 -50.14
CA SER A 673 -29.79 -5.75 -50.67
C SER A 673 -30.38 -4.53 -51.35
N GLU A 674 -31.22 -4.76 -52.37
CA GLU A 674 -32.06 -3.75 -52.99
C GLU A 674 -33.26 -3.36 -52.10
N ASP A 675 -33.62 -4.19 -51.12
CA ASP A 675 -34.63 -3.87 -50.10
C ASP A 675 -34.11 -2.81 -49.12
N SER A 676 -34.58 -1.60 -49.32
CA SER A 676 -34.21 -0.42 -48.50
C SER A 676 -34.60 -0.60 -47.03
N THR A 677 -35.63 -1.36 -46.70
CA THR A 677 -36.10 -1.62 -45.34
C THR A 677 -35.14 -2.58 -44.63
N ALA A 678 -34.77 -3.69 -45.29
CA ALA A 678 -33.78 -4.63 -44.77
C ALA A 678 -32.44 -3.97 -44.56
N LYS A 679 -31.99 -3.12 -45.49
CA LYS A 679 -30.78 -2.35 -45.39
C LYS A 679 -30.79 -1.38 -44.20
N ALA A 680 -31.87 -0.61 -44.04
CA ALA A 680 -31.98 0.36 -42.95
C ALA A 680 -32.04 -0.35 -41.56
N SER A 681 -32.73 -1.51 -41.49
CA SER A 681 -32.74 -2.34 -40.29
C SER A 681 -31.34 -2.80 -39.88
N ALA A 682 -30.56 -3.36 -40.80
CA ALA A 682 -29.17 -3.79 -40.55
C ALA A 682 -28.27 -2.63 -40.16
N GLN A 683 -28.37 -1.47 -40.81
CA GLN A 683 -27.63 -0.25 -40.48
C GLN A 683 -27.93 0.23 -39.06
N ARG A 684 -29.20 0.27 -38.65
CA ARG A 684 -29.62 0.63 -37.31
C ARG A 684 -29.05 -0.35 -36.27
N MET A 685 -29.23 -1.63 -36.48
CA MET A 685 -28.73 -2.67 -35.59
C MET A 685 -27.21 -2.57 -35.39
N LEU A 686 -26.43 -2.39 -36.46
CA LEU A 686 -24.98 -2.23 -36.39
C LEU A 686 -24.57 -0.97 -35.62
N MET A 687 -25.26 0.17 -35.82
CA MET A 687 -24.98 1.41 -35.08
C MET A 687 -25.28 1.29 -33.59
N GLU A 688 -26.41 0.66 -33.23
CA GLU A 688 -26.78 0.41 -31.83
C GLU A 688 -25.78 -0.53 -31.18
N THR A 689 -25.37 -1.61 -31.86
CA THR A 689 -24.37 -2.57 -31.35
C THR A 689 -22.99 -1.94 -31.17
N LEU A 690 -22.53 -1.13 -32.13
CA LEU A 690 -21.25 -0.42 -32.02
C LEU A 690 -21.28 0.58 -30.87
N THR A 691 -22.32 1.41 -30.77
CA THR A 691 -22.43 2.43 -29.74
C THR A 691 -22.47 1.80 -28.34
N THR A 692 -23.21 0.72 -28.16
CA THR A 692 -23.26 -0.04 -26.90
C THR A 692 -21.92 -0.68 -26.57
N SER A 693 -21.25 -1.30 -27.56
CA SER A 693 -19.92 -1.90 -27.37
C SER A 693 -18.86 -0.86 -26.96
N LEU A 694 -18.91 0.35 -27.54
CA LEU A 694 -18.02 1.45 -27.16
C LEU A 694 -18.24 1.90 -25.72
N LYS A 695 -19.50 2.00 -25.29
CA LYS A 695 -19.87 2.36 -23.92
C LYS A 695 -19.39 1.30 -22.91
N LEU A 696 -19.59 0.01 -23.20
CA LEU A 696 -19.12 -1.09 -22.34
C LEU A 696 -17.60 -1.16 -22.25
N LEU A 697 -16.88 -0.88 -23.35
CA LEU A 697 -15.41 -0.90 -23.38
C LEU A 697 -14.78 0.35 -22.78
N HIS A 698 -15.48 1.47 -22.71
CA HIS A 698 -14.89 2.77 -22.32
C HIS A 698 -14.18 2.75 -20.96
N PRO A 699 -14.67 2.11 -19.91
CA PRO A 699 -13.94 2.00 -18.64
C PRO A 699 -12.56 1.30 -18.78
N PHE A 700 -12.43 0.37 -19.72
CA PHE A 700 -11.23 -0.45 -19.91
C PHE A 700 -10.26 0.10 -20.97
N MET A 701 -10.81 0.59 -22.09
CA MET A 701 -10.07 1.13 -23.25
C MET A 701 -10.55 2.54 -23.59
N PRO A 702 -10.30 3.52 -22.70
CA PRO A 702 -10.94 4.83 -22.82
C PRO A 702 -10.52 5.63 -24.06
N PHE A 703 -9.28 5.52 -24.51
CA PHE A 703 -8.77 6.34 -25.59
C PHE A 703 -9.36 5.98 -26.95
N ILE A 704 -9.26 4.72 -27.35
CA ILE A 704 -9.77 4.28 -28.65
C ILE A 704 -11.27 4.40 -28.73
N THR A 705 -11.99 4.13 -27.61
CA THR A 705 -13.43 4.23 -27.57
C THR A 705 -13.92 5.68 -27.67
N GLU A 706 -13.23 6.63 -27.00
CA GLU A 706 -13.54 8.06 -27.14
C GLU A 706 -13.27 8.55 -28.56
N GLU A 707 -12.12 8.17 -29.16
CA GLU A 707 -11.80 8.57 -30.53
C GLU A 707 -12.83 8.06 -31.54
N ILE A 708 -13.19 6.77 -31.46
CA ILE A 708 -14.23 6.20 -32.34
C ILE A 708 -15.57 6.91 -32.10
N TYR A 709 -15.98 7.08 -30.85
CA TYR A 709 -17.25 7.73 -30.48
C TYR A 709 -17.29 9.17 -31.03
N SER A 710 -16.16 9.86 -31.01
CA SER A 710 -16.04 11.22 -31.59
C SER A 710 -16.33 11.28 -33.08
N LYS A 711 -16.28 10.19 -33.82
CA LYS A 711 -16.52 10.10 -35.26
C LYS A 711 -17.92 9.59 -35.61
N LEU A 712 -18.70 9.13 -34.63
CA LEU A 712 -20.06 8.68 -34.89
C LEU A 712 -20.93 9.84 -35.41
N PRO A 713 -21.83 9.62 -36.37
CA PRO A 713 -22.69 10.66 -36.94
C PRO A 713 -23.86 11.04 -36.02
N ILE A 714 -23.58 11.38 -34.77
CA ILE A 714 -24.56 11.78 -33.75
C ILE A 714 -24.52 13.30 -33.58
N LYS A 715 -25.61 14.00 -33.84
CA LYS A 715 -25.66 15.49 -33.89
C LYS A 715 -25.40 16.18 -32.55
N SER A 716 -25.75 15.60 -31.41
CA SER A 716 -25.62 16.19 -30.07
C SER A 716 -24.74 15.35 -29.13
N ARG A 717 -23.64 14.81 -29.68
CA ARG A 717 -22.75 13.97 -28.89
C ARG A 717 -22.02 14.75 -27.79
N LYS A 718 -21.93 14.13 -26.64
CA LYS A 718 -21.08 14.51 -25.52
C LYS A 718 -19.76 13.74 -25.62
N LEU A 719 -18.84 13.98 -24.71
CA LEU A 719 -17.72 13.05 -24.50
C LEU A 719 -18.27 11.71 -24.00
N LEU A 720 -17.70 10.60 -24.47
CA LEU A 720 -18.15 9.25 -24.10
C LEU A 720 -18.06 9.02 -22.60
N MET A 721 -17.03 9.60 -21.96
CA MET A 721 -16.83 9.50 -20.51
C MET A 721 -17.98 10.03 -19.63
N ILE A 722 -18.91 10.84 -20.19
CA ILE A 722 -20.09 11.39 -19.51
C ILE A 722 -21.41 10.94 -20.13
N GLU A 723 -21.35 10.03 -21.10
CA GLU A 723 -22.54 9.35 -21.61
C GLU A 723 -23.10 8.38 -20.55
N ASN A 724 -24.39 8.08 -20.69
CA ASN A 724 -24.99 7.11 -19.79
C ASN A 724 -24.49 5.70 -20.10
N TRP A 725 -24.25 4.93 -19.04
CA TRP A 725 -24.05 3.48 -19.14
C TRP A 725 -25.23 2.86 -19.90
N PRO A 726 -25.01 1.90 -20.80
CA PRO A 726 -26.11 1.26 -21.50
C PRO A 726 -27.02 0.52 -20.52
N ALA A 727 -28.35 0.62 -20.75
CA ALA A 727 -29.38 -0.02 -19.93
C ALA A 727 -30.04 -1.19 -20.69
#